data_39739f2b9e04f1cb60d4aa66107e37a6
#
_entry.id   39739f2b9e04f1cb60d4aa66107e37a6
#
_cell.length_a   1.000
_cell.length_b   1.000
_cell.length_c   1.000
_cell.angle_alpha   90.00
_cell.angle_beta   90.00
_cell.angle_gamma   90.00
#
_symmetry.space_group_name_H-M   'P 1'
#
loop_
_entity.id
_entity.type
_entity.pdbx_description
1 polymer ?
#
loop_
_entity_poly.entity_id
_entity_poly.type
_entity_poly.pdbx_seq_one_letter_code
_entity_poly.pdbx_strand_id
1 'polypeptide(L)'
;MRELTDNDLWQFNEGTHCFLHHVLGGHVFDHGGARFAVWAPNADRVDVIGDFNQWTDGVSVLEPVGSSGIWVGTFDTASVGDRYKYRIRSQLGAHVVDKADPFASFAEQPPRTASILHRPAYEWNDTEWMAHRHAVNRHDAPMSIYELHLGSWRHSHAPGELRSLNYREVAEPLADHMTALGFTHVEFLPVMEHPFYGSWGYQTTGYFAPTSRFGTPDDFAYLVDVLHQAGVGVLLDWVPSHFPADEFGLGSFDGTHLFEHSDPRLGFHPDWHSLIFNYDRHEVRSFLLSSAVSWLERFHVDGLRVDAVASMLYLDYSRKAGEWVPNEHGGNENLGALRFLKSLNEAMYREFPDTQSLAEESTAWPMVSRPTDVGGLGFGFKWDMGWMHDSLRYFEREPVHRAHHQDELTFRAVYAFTENYVLPLSHDEVVHGKGSLLSKQPGDRWQQFANLRALYGYQWSLPGKKLLFMGAELADPREWNHDIELPWHLLDDPAHAGIAAWVAHLNRLYRAEPSLHRGDHDPAGFAWIDNADHEAGVLSWLRLAPSTHDSMPPTPESARPVLESVRPVLVVAHLTPMVRERYRIGVPAPGRWEVLANSDDLGFGGSGAGPHEAVLAMERHAHGQAWSVEVTLPPLAVVLLAPDMG
;
A
#
# COMPACT_ATOMS: atom_id res chain seq x y z
N MET A 1 -2.65 3.41 -30.46
CA MET A 1 -3.96 4.09 -30.26
C MET A 1 -4.99 3.49 -31.19
N ARG A 2 -6.19 3.26 -30.74
CA ARG A 2 -7.33 2.81 -31.57
C ARG A 2 -8.45 3.86 -31.61
N GLU A 3 -9.29 3.81 -32.62
CA GLU A 3 -10.45 4.67 -32.70
C GLU A 3 -11.50 4.29 -31.65
N LEU A 4 -12.32 5.25 -31.26
CA LEU A 4 -13.47 5.06 -30.38
C LEU A 4 -14.53 4.26 -31.13
N THR A 5 -14.97 3.13 -30.60
CA THR A 5 -15.96 2.25 -31.21
C THR A 5 -17.30 2.32 -30.47
N ASP A 6 -18.38 1.81 -31.10
CA ASP A 6 -19.69 1.69 -30.45
C ASP A 6 -19.62 0.82 -29.18
N ASN A 7 -18.74 -0.19 -29.15
CA ASN A 7 -18.53 -1.02 -27.98
C ASN A 7 -17.87 -0.24 -26.82
N ASP A 8 -16.94 0.68 -27.13
CA ASP A 8 -16.35 1.56 -26.10
C ASP A 8 -17.41 2.47 -25.50
N LEU A 9 -18.25 3.06 -26.34
CA LEU A 9 -19.36 3.91 -25.89
C LEU A 9 -20.35 3.13 -25.03
N TRP A 10 -20.69 1.91 -25.41
CA TRP A 10 -21.57 1.06 -24.64
C TRP A 10 -20.98 0.72 -23.27
N GLN A 11 -19.75 0.20 -23.21
CA GLN A 11 -19.06 -0.13 -21.95
C GLN A 11 -18.88 1.10 -21.06
N PHE A 12 -18.59 2.26 -21.65
CA PHE A 12 -18.45 3.53 -20.93
C PHE A 12 -19.75 3.90 -20.21
N ASN A 13 -20.88 3.83 -20.93
CA ASN A 13 -22.20 4.14 -20.38
C ASN A 13 -22.71 3.08 -19.38
N GLU A 14 -22.23 1.83 -19.46
CA GLU A 14 -22.54 0.77 -18.48
C GLU A 14 -21.65 0.84 -17.23
N GLY A 15 -20.58 1.64 -17.25
CA GLY A 15 -19.64 1.76 -16.13
C GLY A 15 -18.69 0.57 -15.99
N THR A 16 -18.41 -0.12 -17.10
CA THR A 16 -17.60 -1.36 -17.13
C THR A 16 -16.32 -1.23 -17.96
N HIS A 17 -16.10 -0.09 -18.61
CA HIS A 17 -14.90 0.13 -19.43
C HIS A 17 -13.68 0.36 -18.54
N CYS A 18 -12.63 -0.45 -18.71
CA CYS A 18 -11.39 -0.37 -17.92
C CYS A 18 -10.15 0.04 -18.74
N PHE A 19 -10.32 0.39 -20.03
CA PHE A 19 -9.24 0.82 -20.93
C PHE A 19 -9.55 2.15 -21.65
N LEU A 20 -10.25 3.07 -20.99
CA LEU A 20 -10.60 4.38 -21.58
C LEU A 20 -9.36 5.19 -21.95
N HIS A 21 -8.24 5.00 -21.26
CA HIS A 21 -6.97 5.64 -21.55
C HIS A 21 -6.36 5.26 -22.92
N HIS A 22 -6.94 4.29 -23.65
CA HIS A 22 -6.58 3.99 -25.02
C HIS A 22 -7.36 4.82 -26.04
N VAL A 23 -8.49 5.42 -25.64
CA VAL A 23 -9.43 6.08 -26.56
C VAL A 23 -9.80 7.50 -26.14
N LEU A 24 -9.69 7.86 -24.86
CA LEU A 24 -9.86 9.23 -24.34
C LEU A 24 -8.50 9.84 -24.00
N GLY A 25 -8.44 11.17 -23.98
CA GLY A 25 -7.21 11.94 -23.78
C GLY A 25 -6.53 12.37 -25.08
N GLY A 26 -5.35 12.98 -24.94
CA GLY A 26 -4.50 13.39 -26.05
C GLY A 26 -3.52 12.29 -26.49
N HIS A 27 -3.59 11.89 -27.75
CA HIS A 27 -2.75 10.81 -28.32
C HIS A 27 -2.04 11.24 -29.58
N VAL A 28 -0.72 11.13 -29.62
CA VAL A 28 0.12 11.48 -30.76
C VAL A 28 0.23 10.30 -31.75
N PHE A 29 0.08 10.59 -33.04
CA PHE A 29 0.26 9.61 -34.10
C PHE A 29 1.74 9.42 -34.47
N ASP A 30 2.10 8.24 -34.98
CA ASP A 30 3.47 7.95 -35.44
C ASP A 30 3.92 8.83 -36.60
N HIS A 31 3.00 9.28 -37.43
CA HIS A 31 3.26 10.14 -38.59
C HIS A 31 3.14 11.66 -38.30
N GLY A 32 3.00 12.03 -37.03
CA GLY A 32 2.76 13.42 -36.59
C GLY A 32 1.27 13.74 -36.46
N GLY A 33 0.97 14.84 -35.75
CA GLY A 33 -0.37 15.17 -35.36
C GLY A 33 -0.84 14.42 -34.11
N ALA A 34 -1.94 14.87 -33.52
CA ALA A 34 -2.54 14.25 -32.34
C ALA A 34 -4.06 14.26 -32.43
N ARG A 35 -4.67 13.21 -31.85
CA ARG A 35 -6.09 13.14 -31.58
C ARG A 35 -6.35 13.46 -30.12
N PHE A 36 -7.44 14.21 -29.88
CA PHE A 36 -7.92 14.55 -28.57
C PHE A 36 -9.34 14.03 -28.38
N ALA A 37 -9.65 13.52 -27.21
CA ALA A 37 -10.97 13.05 -26.87
C ALA A 37 -11.27 13.32 -25.40
N VAL A 38 -12.41 13.98 -25.09
CA VAL A 38 -12.81 14.33 -23.73
C VAL A 38 -14.29 14.14 -23.50
N TRP A 39 -14.68 13.73 -22.30
CA TRP A 39 -16.07 13.61 -21.90
C TRP A 39 -16.54 14.90 -21.22
N ALA A 40 -17.49 15.60 -21.86
CA ALA A 40 -18.08 16.85 -21.40
C ALA A 40 -19.54 16.96 -21.91
N PRO A 41 -20.48 16.15 -21.33
CA PRO A 41 -21.84 16.01 -21.87
C PRO A 41 -22.69 17.28 -21.78
N ASN A 42 -22.34 18.22 -20.90
CA ASN A 42 -23.06 19.49 -20.73
C ASN A 42 -22.33 20.68 -21.38
N ALA A 43 -21.33 20.39 -22.23
CA ALA A 43 -20.67 21.42 -23.02
C ALA A 43 -21.51 21.80 -24.24
N ASP A 44 -21.55 23.12 -24.56
CA ASP A 44 -22.03 23.65 -25.84
C ASP A 44 -20.93 23.60 -26.90
N ARG A 45 -19.67 23.74 -26.45
CA ARG A 45 -18.48 23.68 -27.30
C ARG A 45 -17.26 23.30 -26.49
N VAL A 46 -16.37 22.53 -27.11
CA VAL A 46 -15.04 22.20 -26.57
C VAL A 46 -13.97 22.56 -27.59
N ASP A 47 -12.98 23.31 -27.17
CA ASP A 47 -11.77 23.63 -27.93
C ASP A 47 -10.56 23.01 -27.25
N VAL A 48 -9.56 22.58 -28.03
CA VAL A 48 -8.22 22.30 -27.51
C VAL A 48 -7.36 23.53 -27.71
N ILE A 49 -6.83 24.08 -26.63
CA ILE A 49 -5.89 25.20 -26.66
C ILE A 49 -4.51 24.70 -26.22
N GLY A 50 -3.46 25.08 -26.93
CA GLY A 50 -2.13 24.58 -26.63
C GLY A 50 -1.02 25.23 -27.46
N ASP A 51 0.21 24.76 -27.28
CA ASP A 51 1.39 25.31 -27.96
C ASP A 51 1.25 25.23 -29.49
N PHE A 52 0.69 24.15 -30.02
CA PHE A 52 0.50 23.90 -31.46
C PHE A 52 -0.47 24.88 -32.16
N ASN A 53 -1.30 25.60 -31.42
CA ASN A 53 -2.20 26.63 -31.94
C ASN A 53 -2.05 27.97 -31.22
N GLN A 54 -0.92 28.18 -30.53
CA GLN A 54 -0.60 29.40 -29.78
C GLN A 54 -1.66 29.79 -28.75
N TRP A 55 -2.29 28.76 -28.13
CA TRP A 55 -3.36 28.92 -27.13
C TRP A 55 -4.56 29.68 -27.63
N THR A 56 -4.81 29.67 -28.94
CA THR A 56 -5.83 30.47 -29.60
C THR A 56 -7.19 29.77 -29.55
N ASP A 57 -8.18 30.47 -29.02
CA ASP A 57 -9.58 30.03 -28.96
C ASP A 57 -10.18 29.92 -30.35
N GLY A 58 -11.01 28.88 -30.57
CA GLY A 58 -11.77 28.71 -31.81
C GLY A 58 -11.00 28.13 -33.01
N VAL A 59 -9.72 27.79 -32.83
CA VAL A 59 -8.89 27.25 -33.92
C VAL A 59 -8.95 25.72 -33.96
N SER A 60 -8.97 25.06 -32.79
CA SER A 60 -8.95 23.59 -32.69
C SER A 60 -10.20 23.09 -31.96
N VAL A 61 -11.34 23.16 -32.66
CA VAL A 61 -12.65 22.78 -32.13
C VAL A 61 -12.83 21.28 -32.21
N LEU A 62 -13.35 20.67 -31.15
CA LEU A 62 -13.75 19.27 -31.12
C LEU A 62 -15.20 19.10 -31.58
N GLU A 63 -15.50 17.96 -32.18
CA GLU A 63 -16.83 17.57 -32.63
C GLU A 63 -17.46 16.54 -31.67
N PRO A 64 -18.76 16.62 -31.37
CA PRO A 64 -19.44 15.68 -30.51
C PRO A 64 -19.63 14.31 -31.20
N VAL A 65 -19.43 13.23 -30.46
CA VAL A 65 -19.66 11.85 -30.93
C VAL A 65 -21.11 11.47 -30.63
N GLY A 66 -22.03 11.79 -31.52
CA GLY A 66 -23.46 11.52 -31.35
C GLY A 66 -24.00 12.14 -30.06
N SER A 67 -24.69 11.33 -29.23
CA SER A 67 -25.22 11.73 -27.91
C SER A 67 -24.42 11.24 -26.73
N SER A 68 -23.16 10.76 -26.93
CA SER A 68 -22.35 10.15 -25.88
C SER A 68 -21.80 11.16 -24.85
N GLY A 69 -21.83 12.46 -25.18
CA GLY A 69 -21.15 13.50 -24.39
C GLY A 69 -19.63 13.53 -24.56
N ILE A 70 -19.09 12.66 -25.44
CA ILE A 70 -17.66 12.66 -25.79
C ILE A 70 -17.45 13.58 -26.99
N TRP A 71 -16.38 14.38 -26.91
CA TRP A 71 -15.93 15.31 -27.95
C TRP A 71 -14.59 14.85 -28.50
N VAL A 72 -14.40 14.84 -29.82
CA VAL A 72 -13.20 14.32 -30.50
C VAL A 72 -12.72 15.27 -31.59
N GLY A 73 -11.42 15.38 -31.76
CA GLY A 73 -10.81 16.12 -32.88
C GLY A 73 -9.38 15.66 -33.13
N THR A 74 -8.91 15.87 -34.36
CA THR A 74 -7.54 15.56 -34.79
C THR A 74 -6.89 16.80 -35.38
N PHE A 75 -5.64 17.08 -34.97
CA PHE A 75 -4.91 18.26 -35.41
C PHE A 75 -3.48 17.87 -35.81
N ASP A 76 -3.15 18.07 -37.08
CA ASP A 76 -1.86 17.68 -37.68
C ASP A 76 -0.69 18.51 -37.16
N THR A 77 -0.97 19.70 -36.58
CA THR A 77 0.06 20.61 -36.04
C THR A 77 0.52 20.22 -34.64
N ALA A 78 -0.20 19.35 -33.94
CA ALA A 78 0.13 18.94 -32.58
C ALA A 78 1.27 17.91 -32.58
N SER A 79 2.17 18.00 -31.61
CA SER A 79 3.39 17.19 -31.51
C SER A 79 3.65 16.72 -30.07
N VAL A 80 4.48 15.68 -29.93
CA VAL A 80 5.01 15.26 -28.61
C VAL A 80 5.67 16.43 -27.91
N GLY A 81 5.35 16.64 -26.66
CA GLY A 81 5.87 17.72 -25.82
C GLY A 81 5.01 18.99 -25.81
N ASP A 82 4.04 19.12 -26.71
CA ASP A 82 3.12 20.25 -26.70
C ASP A 82 2.25 20.23 -25.44
N ARG A 83 2.12 21.40 -24.81
CA ARG A 83 1.23 21.64 -23.68
C ARG A 83 -0.16 21.99 -24.21
N TYR A 84 -1.18 21.51 -23.53
CA TYR A 84 -2.56 21.78 -23.92
C TYR A 84 -3.52 21.75 -22.73
N LYS A 85 -4.71 22.33 -22.96
CA LYS A 85 -5.89 22.23 -22.11
C LYS A 85 -7.15 22.10 -22.97
N TYR A 86 -8.23 21.62 -22.36
CA TYR A 86 -9.57 21.73 -22.93
C TYR A 86 -10.21 23.03 -22.45
N ARG A 87 -10.62 23.90 -23.38
CA ARG A 87 -11.48 25.04 -23.09
C ARG A 87 -12.92 24.62 -23.32
N ILE A 88 -13.67 24.54 -22.24
CA ILE A 88 -15.05 24.05 -22.24
C ILE A 88 -16.01 25.22 -22.04
N ARG A 89 -16.95 25.37 -22.96
CA ARG A 89 -18.08 26.29 -22.85
C ARG A 89 -19.30 25.51 -22.44
N SER A 90 -19.84 25.79 -21.26
CA SER A 90 -20.99 25.06 -20.72
C SER A 90 -22.30 25.52 -21.38
N GLN A 91 -23.24 24.59 -21.56
CA GLN A 91 -24.63 24.90 -21.90
C GLN A 91 -25.34 25.71 -20.78
N LEU A 92 -24.81 25.68 -19.56
CA LEU A 92 -25.35 26.38 -18.40
C LEU A 92 -24.78 27.80 -18.29
N GLY A 93 -25.27 28.71 -19.15
CA GLY A 93 -24.91 30.14 -19.12
C GLY A 93 -23.56 30.43 -19.77
N ALA A 94 -22.95 31.57 -19.39
CA ALA A 94 -21.69 32.04 -19.98
C ALA A 94 -20.42 31.43 -19.33
N HIS A 95 -20.52 30.27 -18.71
CA HIS A 95 -19.40 29.62 -18.01
C HIS A 95 -18.39 29.05 -19.01
N VAL A 96 -17.14 29.48 -18.90
CA VAL A 96 -16.02 28.99 -19.70
C VAL A 96 -14.89 28.61 -18.75
N VAL A 97 -14.38 27.38 -18.89
CA VAL A 97 -13.29 26.86 -18.05
C VAL A 97 -12.19 26.25 -18.90
N ASP A 98 -10.94 26.37 -18.41
CA ASP A 98 -9.76 25.73 -19.01
C ASP A 98 -9.33 24.55 -18.13
N LYS A 99 -9.61 23.32 -18.59
CA LYS A 99 -9.39 22.09 -17.85
C LYS A 99 -8.14 21.35 -18.33
N ALA A 100 -7.37 20.79 -17.41
CA ALA A 100 -6.39 19.76 -17.75
C ALA A 100 -7.13 18.52 -18.31
N ASP A 101 -6.44 17.75 -19.11
CA ASP A 101 -6.98 16.49 -19.64
C ASP A 101 -7.06 15.44 -18.54
N PRO A 102 -8.26 14.91 -18.20
CA PRO A 102 -8.41 13.88 -17.17
C PRO A 102 -7.63 12.60 -17.45
N PHE A 103 -7.34 12.32 -18.73
CA PHE A 103 -6.64 11.10 -19.18
C PHE A 103 -5.18 11.35 -19.56
N ALA A 104 -4.65 12.55 -19.35
CA ALA A 104 -3.26 12.86 -19.67
C ALA A 104 -2.30 11.91 -18.94
N SER A 105 -1.33 11.36 -19.67
CA SER A 105 -0.27 10.55 -19.09
C SER A 105 0.94 11.36 -18.63
N PHE A 106 0.97 12.67 -18.91
CA PHE A 106 2.00 13.59 -18.50
C PHE A 106 1.43 15.01 -18.27
N ALA A 107 1.94 15.71 -17.28
CA ALA A 107 1.53 17.05 -16.90
C ALA A 107 2.73 18.01 -16.74
N GLU A 108 2.48 19.32 -16.82
CA GLU A 108 3.47 20.31 -16.43
C GLU A 108 3.76 20.20 -14.92
N GLN A 109 5.01 20.51 -14.57
CA GLN A 109 5.40 20.61 -13.17
C GLN A 109 4.65 21.78 -12.48
N PRO A 110 4.00 21.53 -11.34
CA PRO A 110 3.37 22.56 -10.55
C PRO A 110 4.30 23.76 -10.23
N PRO A 111 3.77 24.99 -10.17
CA PRO A 111 2.36 25.38 -10.14
C PRO A 111 1.68 25.49 -11.52
N ARG A 112 2.33 25.10 -12.60
CA ARG A 112 1.70 25.03 -13.92
C ARG A 112 0.73 23.87 -13.96
N THR A 113 -0.25 23.93 -14.89
CA THR A 113 -1.43 23.06 -14.82
C THR A 113 -1.87 22.51 -16.17
N ALA A 114 -1.06 22.65 -17.21
CA ALA A 114 -1.39 22.07 -18.50
C ALA A 114 -1.00 20.58 -18.58
N SER A 115 -1.73 19.85 -19.38
CA SER A 115 -1.37 18.52 -19.83
C SER A 115 -0.30 18.60 -20.91
N ILE A 116 0.53 17.57 -21.04
CA ILE A 116 1.59 17.47 -22.04
C ILE A 116 1.34 16.25 -22.93
N LEU A 117 1.37 16.43 -24.24
CA LEU A 117 1.30 15.32 -25.19
C LEU A 117 2.55 14.44 -25.02
N HIS A 118 2.32 13.21 -24.59
CA HIS A 118 3.36 12.23 -24.36
C HIS A 118 3.11 10.96 -25.19
N ARG A 119 4.19 10.39 -25.68
CA ARG A 119 4.19 9.06 -26.31
C ARG A 119 5.19 8.19 -25.55
N PRO A 120 4.74 7.09 -24.93
CA PRO A 120 5.63 6.17 -24.25
C PRO A 120 6.72 5.66 -25.18
N ALA A 121 7.97 5.74 -24.74
CA ALA A 121 9.14 5.33 -25.50
C ALA A 121 10.09 4.44 -24.69
N TYR A 122 9.73 4.11 -23.46
CA TYR A 122 10.55 3.27 -22.60
C TYR A 122 10.51 1.80 -23.06
N GLU A 123 11.69 1.19 -23.18
CA GLU A 123 11.86 -0.24 -23.50
C GLU A 123 12.11 -1.02 -22.21
N TRP A 124 11.16 -1.87 -21.83
CA TRP A 124 11.19 -2.66 -20.60
C TRP A 124 12.23 -3.79 -20.64
N ASN A 125 12.90 -4.01 -19.50
CA ASN A 125 13.86 -5.10 -19.30
C ASN A 125 13.45 -6.05 -18.16
N ASP A 126 12.23 -5.96 -17.68
CA ASP A 126 11.67 -6.70 -16.55
C ASP A 126 10.98 -8.02 -16.93
N THR A 127 11.26 -8.56 -18.10
CA THR A 127 10.61 -9.79 -18.63
C THR A 127 10.70 -10.98 -17.66
N GLU A 128 11.81 -11.13 -16.94
CA GLU A 128 11.99 -12.20 -15.96
C GLU A 128 11.06 -12.00 -14.74
N TRP A 129 10.96 -10.77 -14.24
CA TRP A 129 10.03 -10.41 -13.18
C TRP A 129 8.59 -10.69 -13.60
N MET A 130 8.15 -10.18 -14.73
CA MET A 130 6.79 -10.35 -15.25
C MET A 130 6.39 -11.82 -15.43
N ALA A 131 7.36 -12.70 -15.78
CA ALA A 131 7.12 -14.14 -15.86
C ALA A 131 6.94 -14.82 -14.49
N HIS A 132 7.49 -14.26 -13.42
CA HIS A 132 7.47 -14.84 -12.06
C HIS A 132 6.62 -14.06 -11.07
N ARG A 133 6.10 -12.90 -11.44
CA ARG A 133 5.33 -11.98 -10.60
C ARG A 133 4.19 -12.65 -9.83
N HIS A 134 3.46 -13.58 -10.48
CA HIS A 134 2.39 -14.32 -9.84
C HIS A 134 2.84 -15.12 -8.61
N ALA A 135 4.06 -15.63 -8.60
CA ALA A 135 4.58 -16.42 -7.47
C ALA A 135 4.96 -15.51 -6.28
N VAL A 136 5.40 -14.28 -6.55
CA VAL A 136 5.77 -13.29 -5.52
C VAL A 136 4.54 -12.68 -4.88
N ASN A 137 3.48 -12.46 -5.65
CA ASN A 137 2.25 -11.81 -5.21
C ASN A 137 1.20 -12.78 -4.61
N ARG A 138 1.49 -14.07 -4.48
CA ARG A 138 0.55 -15.02 -3.87
C ARG A 138 0.30 -14.70 -2.39
N HIS A 139 -0.89 -15.04 -1.90
CA HIS A 139 -1.26 -14.87 -0.48
C HIS A 139 -0.36 -15.64 0.49
N ASP A 140 0.19 -16.78 0.08
CA ASP A 140 1.10 -17.61 0.87
C ASP A 140 2.59 -17.26 0.68
N ALA A 141 2.92 -16.32 -0.23
CA ALA A 141 4.28 -15.83 -0.41
C ALA A 141 4.68 -14.83 0.71
N PRO A 142 5.98 -14.73 1.02
CA PRO A 142 6.45 -13.69 1.92
C PRO A 142 6.27 -12.31 1.27
N MET A 143 5.59 -11.39 1.95
CA MET A 143 5.43 -10.01 1.53
C MET A 143 5.78 -9.08 2.68
N SER A 144 6.91 -8.39 2.56
CA SER A 144 7.33 -7.30 3.44
C SER A 144 7.49 -6.04 2.61
N ILE A 145 6.75 -5.01 2.98
CA ILE A 145 6.54 -3.79 2.22
C ILE A 145 7.31 -2.64 2.88
N TYR A 146 8.07 -1.91 2.08
CA TYR A 146 8.70 -0.66 2.48
C TYR A 146 7.90 0.50 1.91
N GLU A 147 7.14 1.19 2.74
CA GLU A 147 6.32 2.34 2.36
C GLU A 147 7.20 3.59 2.24
N LEU A 148 7.08 4.33 1.16
CA LEU A 148 8.05 5.37 0.79
C LEU A 148 7.41 6.61 0.18
N HIS A 149 7.80 7.79 0.68
CA HIS A 149 7.57 9.07 0.03
C HIS A 149 8.81 9.50 -0.76
N LEU A 150 8.73 9.49 -2.09
CA LEU A 150 9.86 9.76 -2.98
C LEU A 150 10.55 11.10 -2.70
N GLY A 151 9.77 12.14 -2.42
CA GLY A 151 10.27 13.50 -2.27
C GLY A 151 11.16 13.71 -1.06
N SER A 152 11.06 12.88 -0.01
CA SER A 152 11.81 13.03 1.24
C SER A 152 12.64 11.80 1.62
N TRP A 153 12.77 10.82 0.74
CA TRP A 153 13.62 9.65 1.01
C TRP A 153 15.10 10.04 0.98
N ARG A 154 15.53 10.69 -0.11
CA ARG A 154 16.90 11.18 -0.28
C ARG A 154 16.94 12.41 -1.17
N HIS A 155 17.83 13.35 -0.85
CA HIS A 155 18.05 14.56 -1.64
C HIS A 155 19.38 14.51 -2.40
N SER A 156 19.47 15.29 -3.47
CA SER A 156 20.74 15.60 -4.13
C SER A 156 21.52 16.60 -3.29
N HIS A 157 22.79 16.29 -3.05
CA HIS A 157 23.73 17.19 -2.35
C HIS A 157 24.75 17.82 -3.32
N ALA A 158 24.44 17.86 -4.63
CA ALA A 158 25.28 18.55 -5.59
C ALA A 158 25.39 20.04 -5.25
N PRO A 159 26.56 20.67 -5.40
CA PRO A 159 26.75 22.07 -5.03
C PRO A 159 25.73 23.01 -5.70
N GLY A 160 24.89 23.68 -4.89
CA GLY A 160 23.87 24.60 -5.35
C GLY A 160 22.51 23.97 -5.69
N GLU A 161 22.34 22.64 -5.51
CA GLU A 161 21.12 21.91 -5.81
C GLU A 161 20.65 21.09 -4.59
N LEU A 162 19.96 21.73 -3.67
CA LEU A 162 19.20 20.98 -2.66
C LEU A 162 17.81 20.68 -3.23
N ARG A 163 17.59 19.46 -3.69
CA ARG A 163 16.31 18.98 -4.23
C ARG A 163 16.14 17.49 -3.99
N SER A 164 14.93 17.01 -4.06
CA SER A 164 14.64 15.57 -4.12
C SER A 164 15.35 14.93 -5.33
N LEU A 165 15.69 13.66 -5.22
CA LEU A 165 16.16 12.87 -6.36
C LEU A 165 15.01 12.68 -7.36
N ASN A 166 15.34 12.68 -8.66
CA ASN A 166 14.37 12.30 -9.69
C ASN A 166 14.22 10.77 -9.78
N TYR A 167 13.25 10.30 -10.60
CA TYR A 167 12.97 8.87 -10.76
C TYR A 167 14.21 8.04 -11.15
N ARG A 168 15.06 8.55 -12.04
CA ARG A 168 16.27 7.85 -12.46
C ARG A 168 17.36 7.85 -11.39
N GLU A 169 17.50 8.98 -10.70
CA GLU A 169 18.54 9.13 -9.65
C GLU A 169 18.23 8.29 -8.41
N VAL A 170 16.95 8.06 -8.10
CA VAL A 170 16.55 7.27 -6.94
C VAL A 170 16.57 5.76 -7.21
N ALA A 171 16.47 5.32 -8.48
CA ALA A 171 16.23 3.93 -8.85
C ALA A 171 17.28 2.97 -8.28
N GLU A 172 18.54 3.14 -8.64
CA GLU A 172 19.63 2.26 -8.17
C GLU A 172 19.83 2.34 -6.64
N PRO A 173 19.94 3.54 -6.00
CA PRO A 173 20.06 3.62 -4.55
C PRO A 173 18.89 2.97 -3.79
N LEU A 174 17.67 3.05 -4.31
CA LEU A 174 16.50 2.43 -3.69
C LEU A 174 16.55 0.90 -3.86
N ALA A 175 16.87 0.40 -5.05
CA ALA A 175 17.02 -1.03 -5.31
C ALA A 175 18.10 -1.65 -4.41
N ASP A 176 19.25 -0.97 -4.23
CA ASP A 176 20.31 -1.39 -3.32
C ASP A 176 19.83 -1.43 -1.86
N HIS A 177 19.11 -0.41 -1.42
CA HIS A 177 18.57 -0.33 -0.06
C HIS A 177 17.55 -1.45 0.21
N MET A 178 16.62 -1.67 -0.72
CA MET A 178 15.61 -2.73 -0.64
C MET A 178 16.26 -4.12 -0.56
N THR A 179 17.26 -4.35 -1.39
CA THR A 179 18.02 -5.62 -1.42
C THR A 179 18.82 -5.83 -0.14
N ALA A 180 19.50 -4.79 0.35
CA ALA A 180 20.29 -4.85 1.60
C ALA A 180 19.41 -5.18 2.81
N LEU A 181 18.24 -4.56 2.91
CA LEU A 181 17.28 -4.80 3.99
C LEU A 181 16.39 -6.04 3.76
N GLY A 182 16.35 -6.57 2.53
CA GLY A 182 15.62 -7.79 2.20
C GLY A 182 14.09 -7.60 2.10
N PHE A 183 13.59 -6.39 1.94
CA PHE A 183 12.18 -6.14 1.63
C PHE A 183 11.81 -6.75 0.27
N THR A 184 10.56 -7.20 0.14
CA THR A 184 10.07 -7.82 -1.09
C THR A 184 9.36 -6.83 -2.01
N HIS A 185 8.76 -5.80 -1.44
CA HIS A 185 7.99 -4.78 -2.16
C HIS A 185 8.31 -3.39 -1.63
N VAL A 186 8.24 -2.41 -2.52
CA VAL A 186 8.12 -1.00 -2.15
C VAL A 186 6.70 -0.53 -2.43
N GLU A 187 6.12 0.26 -1.53
CA GLU A 187 4.85 0.95 -1.72
C GLU A 187 5.12 2.45 -1.75
N PHE A 188 4.88 3.07 -2.90
CA PHE A 188 5.03 4.51 -3.02
C PHE A 188 3.77 5.22 -2.54
N LEU A 189 3.90 6.19 -1.61
CA LEU A 189 2.85 7.18 -1.39
C LEU A 189 2.42 7.76 -2.74
N PRO A 190 1.21 8.34 -2.87
CA PRO A 190 0.64 8.64 -4.18
C PRO A 190 1.59 9.39 -5.11
N VAL A 191 2.01 8.74 -6.19
CA VAL A 191 2.87 9.32 -7.24
C VAL A 191 2.07 9.93 -8.38
N MET A 192 0.74 9.89 -8.31
CA MET A 192 -0.14 10.54 -9.26
C MET A 192 0.06 12.06 -9.23
N GLU A 193 -0.12 12.74 -10.36
CA GLU A 193 0.07 14.19 -10.40
C GLU A 193 -0.90 14.92 -9.47
N HIS A 194 -0.38 15.88 -8.72
CA HIS A 194 -1.11 16.63 -7.71
C HIS A 194 -0.56 18.07 -7.59
N PRO A 195 -1.40 19.08 -7.28
CA PRO A 195 -0.96 20.48 -7.27
C PRO A 195 -0.17 20.84 -6.01
N PHE A 196 -0.54 20.30 -4.85
CA PHE A 196 -0.01 20.68 -3.56
C PHE A 196 0.95 19.60 -3.01
N TYR A 197 2.24 19.92 -2.94
CA TYR A 197 3.27 19.00 -2.45
C TYR A 197 3.02 18.48 -1.02
N GLY A 198 2.55 19.38 -0.13
CA GLY A 198 2.24 19.03 1.25
C GLY A 198 1.03 18.11 1.44
N SER A 199 0.35 17.74 0.36
CA SER A 199 -0.66 16.65 0.39
C SER A 199 -0.05 15.26 0.28
N TRP A 200 1.27 15.16 0.05
CA TRP A 200 1.99 13.90 -0.18
C TRP A 200 1.46 13.08 -1.36
N GLY A 201 0.68 13.71 -2.25
CA GLY A 201 0.02 13.11 -3.38
C GLY A 201 -1.46 12.75 -3.17
N TYR A 202 -1.99 12.81 -1.95
CA TYR A 202 -3.39 12.46 -1.66
C TYR A 202 -4.42 13.43 -2.24
N GLN A 203 -4.01 14.62 -2.71
CA GLN A 203 -4.88 15.52 -3.49
C GLN A 203 -4.62 15.38 -4.99
N THR A 204 -4.98 14.24 -5.55
CA THR A 204 -4.71 13.85 -6.93
C THR A 204 -5.53 14.65 -7.93
N THR A 205 -4.86 15.20 -8.97
CA THR A 205 -5.51 15.84 -10.13
C THR A 205 -5.26 15.12 -11.44
N GLY A 206 -4.17 14.33 -11.55
CA GLY A 206 -3.80 13.59 -12.74
C GLY A 206 -3.79 12.08 -12.52
N TYR A 207 -4.94 11.44 -12.67
CA TYR A 207 -5.15 10.03 -12.33
C TYR A 207 -4.40 9.03 -13.22
N PHE A 208 -3.83 9.47 -14.35
CA PHE A 208 -3.13 8.63 -15.31
C PHE A 208 -1.67 9.06 -15.52
N ALA A 209 -1.21 10.08 -14.81
CA ALA A 209 0.12 10.66 -14.95
C ALA A 209 0.93 10.51 -13.66
N PRO A 210 2.16 9.96 -13.70
CA PRO A 210 3.10 10.11 -12.61
C PRO A 210 3.49 11.59 -12.46
N THR A 211 3.69 12.04 -11.21
CA THR A 211 4.00 13.45 -10.96
C THR A 211 5.27 13.87 -11.68
N SER A 212 5.18 14.96 -12.40
CA SER A 212 6.27 15.57 -13.16
C SER A 212 7.38 16.17 -12.29
N ARG A 213 7.17 16.25 -10.97
CA ARG A 213 8.17 16.74 -10.00
C ARG A 213 9.46 15.93 -10.04
N PHE A 214 9.35 14.63 -10.33
CA PHE A 214 10.49 13.71 -10.29
C PHE A 214 10.93 13.24 -11.67
N GLY A 215 10.34 13.73 -12.76
CA GLY A 215 10.72 13.37 -14.12
C GLY A 215 9.55 13.10 -15.05
N THR A 216 9.83 12.40 -16.12
CA THR A 216 8.86 12.00 -17.15
C THR A 216 8.21 10.66 -16.81
N PRO A 217 7.10 10.28 -17.48
CA PRO A 217 6.52 8.94 -17.36
C PRO A 217 7.51 7.82 -17.73
N ASP A 218 8.38 8.03 -18.70
CA ASP A 218 9.42 7.06 -19.08
C ASP A 218 10.52 6.94 -18.00
N ASP A 219 10.77 8.00 -17.22
CA ASP A 219 11.68 7.93 -16.07
C ASP A 219 11.06 7.16 -14.90
N PHE A 220 9.75 7.26 -14.71
CA PHE A 220 9.03 6.44 -13.72
C PHE A 220 9.02 4.97 -14.15
N ALA A 221 8.80 4.68 -15.44
CA ALA A 221 8.93 3.31 -15.98
C ALA A 221 10.33 2.73 -15.73
N TYR A 222 11.39 3.54 -15.92
CA TYR A 222 12.75 3.15 -15.58
C TYR A 222 12.93 2.79 -14.11
N LEU A 223 12.35 3.57 -13.18
CA LEU A 223 12.41 3.28 -11.75
C LEU A 223 11.79 1.91 -11.44
N VAL A 224 10.60 1.64 -11.98
CA VAL A 224 9.91 0.35 -11.78
C VAL A 224 10.73 -0.81 -12.36
N ASP A 225 11.26 -0.64 -13.58
CA ASP A 225 12.08 -1.65 -14.25
C ASP A 225 13.35 -2.01 -13.45
N VAL A 226 14.06 -1.03 -12.90
CA VAL A 226 15.24 -1.25 -12.03
C VAL A 226 14.86 -2.01 -10.76
N LEU A 227 13.75 -1.68 -10.13
CA LEU A 227 13.26 -2.39 -8.94
C LEU A 227 12.91 -3.84 -9.27
N HIS A 228 12.22 -4.09 -10.38
CA HIS A 228 11.90 -5.44 -10.86
C HIS A 228 13.14 -6.27 -11.14
N GLN A 229 14.16 -5.68 -11.79
CA GLN A 229 15.44 -6.35 -12.04
C GLN A 229 16.19 -6.67 -10.73
N ALA A 230 15.97 -5.89 -9.67
CA ALA A 230 16.48 -6.18 -8.33
C ALA A 230 15.64 -7.21 -7.55
N GLY A 231 14.56 -7.73 -8.13
CA GLY A 231 13.64 -8.67 -7.47
C GLY A 231 12.72 -8.02 -6.44
N VAL A 232 12.36 -6.76 -6.63
CA VAL A 232 11.49 -5.96 -5.75
C VAL A 232 10.22 -5.59 -6.50
N GLY A 233 9.05 -5.97 -5.94
CA GLY A 233 7.75 -5.58 -6.45
C GLY A 233 7.40 -4.12 -6.12
N VAL A 234 6.54 -3.52 -6.92
CA VAL A 234 6.12 -2.12 -6.78
C VAL A 234 4.62 -2.03 -6.55
N LEU A 235 4.24 -1.46 -5.42
CA LEU A 235 2.86 -1.10 -5.08
C LEU A 235 2.70 0.41 -5.15
N LEU A 236 1.53 0.87 -5.56
CA LEU A 236 1.19 2.29 -5.55
C LEU A 236 0.03 2.56 -4.63
N ASP A 237 0.15 3.61 -3.85
CA ASP A 237 -0.97 4.19 -3.13
C ASP A 237 -1.85 4.98 -4.12
N TRP A 238 -3.12 4.58 -4.25
CA TRP A 238 -4.07 5.10 -5.23
C TRP A 238 -5.32 5.63 -4.54
N VAL A 239 -5.73 6.85 -4.89
CA VAL A 239 -6.74 7.65 -4.17
C VAL A 239 -8.04 7.78 -4.96
N PRO A 240 -8.93 6.77 -5.00
CA PRO A 240 -10.21 6.86 -5.69
C PRO A 240 -11.33 7.46 -4.83
N SER A 241 -11.04 7.81 -3.57
CA SER A 241 -12.04 8.28 -2.60
C SER A 241 -12.43 9.73 -2.84
N HIS A 242 -11.47 10.58 -3.19
CA HIS A 242 -11.67 12.03 -3.29
C HIS A 242 -10.66 12.68 -4.23
N PHE A 243 -10.89 13.97 -4.53
CA PHE A 243 -9.99 14.80 -5.33
C PHE A 243 -10.12 16.28 -4.94
N PRO A 244 -9.09 17.13 -5.16
CA PRO A 244 -9.14 18.55 -4.80
C PRO A 244 -10.07 19.35 -5.71
N ALA A 245 -10.54 20.50 -5.20
CA ALA A 245 -11.46 21.40 -5.91
C ALA A 245 -10.76 22.41 -6.83
N ASP A 246 -9.50 22.17 -7.22
CA ASP A 246 -8.74 23.04 -8.11
C ASP A 246 -9.46 23.26 -9.44
N GLU A 247 -9.55 24.50 -9.88
CA GLU A 247 -10.36 24.92 -11.03
C GLU A 247 -9.96 24.21 -12.34
N PHE A 248 -8.67 23.93 -12.52
CA PHE A 248 -8.16 23.21 -13.70
C PHE A 248 -8.38 21.70 -13.65
N GLY A 249 -8.71 21.13 -12.47
CA GLY A 249 -8.94 19.71 -12.23
C GLY A 249 -10.36 19.25 -12.56
N LEU A 250 -10.77 18.15 -11.89
CA LEU A 250 -12.04 17.47 -12.19
C LEU A 250 -13.29 18.20 -11.67
N GLY A 251 -13.15 19.04 -10.62
CA GLY A 251 -14.28 19.74 -9.99
C GLY A 251 -15.04 20.62 -10.97
N SER A 252 -16.35 20.51 -11.02
CA SER A 252 -17.23 21.25 -11.95
C SER A 252 -16.72 21.22 -13.39
N PHE A 253 -16.35 20.05 -13.90
CA PHE A 253 -15.53 19.86 -15.09
C PHE A 253 -16.06 20.52 -16.36
N ASP A 254 -17.34 20.37 -16.65
CA ASP A 254 -18.01 21.00 -17.81
C ASP A 254 -18.96 22.12 -17.40
N GLY A 255 -18.72 22.74 -16.24
CA GLY A 255 -19.60 23.72 -15.62
C GLY A 255 -20.70 23.09 -14.76
N THR A 256 -20.71 21.76 -14.65
CA THR A 256 -21.61 20.99 -13.78
C THR A 256 -20.82 20.06 -12.87
N HIS A 257 -21.46 19.51 -11.85
CA HIS A 257 -20.89 18.45 -10.99
C HIS A 257 -20.82 17.15 -11.78
N LEU A 258 -19.78 16.99 -12.60
CA LEU A 258 -19.64 15.86 -13.52
C LEU A 258 -19.03 14.64 -12.85
N PHE A 259 -17.91 14.81 -12.14
CA PHE A 259 -17.19 13.73 -11.44
C PHE A 259 -17.64 13.58 -9.97
N GLU A 260 -18.05 14.68 -9.35
CA GLU A 260 -18.53 14.74 -7.98
C GLU A 260 -20.05 14.76 -7.90
N HIS A 261 -20.60 14.59 -6.70
CA HIS A 261 -22.03 14.72 -6.45
C HIS A 261 -22.41 16.18 -6.17
N SER A 262 -23.56 16.64 -6.70
CA SER A 262 -24.03 18.04 -6.53
C SER A 262 -24.48 18.37 -5.10
N ASP A 263 -24.97 17.39 -4.33
CA ASP A 263 -25.29 17.56 -2.91
C ASP A 263 -24.00 17.48 -2.09
N PRO A 264 -23.59 18.55 -1.38
CA PRO A 264 -22.35 18.55 -0.59
C PRO A 264 -22.33 17.53 0.55
N ARG A 265 -23.49 17.02 0.98
CA ARG A 265 -23.57 15.94 1.95
C ARG A 265 -23.12 14.59 1.38
N LEU A 266 -23.02 14.47 0.07
CA LEU A 266 -22.54 13.30 -0.66
C LEU A 266 -21.25 13.58 -1.43
N GLY A 267 -21.07 14.82 -1.90
CA GLY A 267 -20.00 15.20 -2.82
C GLY A 267 -18.83 15.98 -2.21
N PHE A 268 -18.82 16.25 -0.91
CA PHE A 268 -17.76 17.01 -0.26
C PHE A 268 -17.32 16.37 1.06
N HIS A 269 -16.01 16.16 1.25
CA HIS A 269 -15.44 15.58 2.45
C HIS A 269 -15.13 16.68 3.49
N PRO A 270 -15.74 16.66 4.70
CA PRO A 270 -15.61 17.74 5.66
C PRO A 270 -14.20 17.89 6.25
N ASP A 271 -13.48 16.77 6.49
CA ASP A 271 -12.16 16.78 7.13
C ASP A 271 -11.04 17.18 6.16
N TRP A 272 -11.11 16.70 4.92
CA TRP A 272 -10.06 16.92 3.90
C TRP A 272 -10.35 18.09 2.95
N HIS A 273 -11.54 18.72 3.06
CA HIS A 273 -11.98 19.80 2.18
C HIS A 273 -11.87 19.47 0.69
N SER A 274 -12.13 18.22 0.34
CA SER A 274 -12.02 17.66 -1.00
C SER A 274 -13.38 17.22 -1.55
N LEU A 275 -13.47 17.08 -2.88
CA LEU A 275 -14.66 16.57 -3.55
C LEU A 275 -14.66 15.04 -3.51
N ILE A 276 -15.84 14.43 -3.41
CA ILE A 276 -16.04 12.98 -3.40
C ILE A 276 -16.58 12.54 -4.76
N PHE A 277 -16.00 11.49 -5.34
CA PHE A 277 -16.49 10.93 -6.59
C PHE A 277 -17.93 10.43 -6.52
N ASN A 278 -18.69 10.69 -7.58
CA ASN A 278 -20.05 10.16 -7.75
C ASN A 278 -20.00 8.74 -8.32
N TYR A 279 -19.86 7.73 -7.44
CA TYR A 279 -19.78 6.32 -7.84
C TYR A 279 -21.07 5.77 -8.45
N ASP A 280 -22.22 6.46 -8.32
CA ASP A 280 -23.46 6.06 -8.98
C ASP A 280 -23.46 6.40 -10.47
N ARG A 281 -22.57 7.32 -10.90
CA ARG A 281 -22.41 7.65 -12.31
C ARG A 281 -21.52 6.62 -13.00
N HIS A 282 -22.05 5.98 -14.02
CA HIS A 282 -21.41 4.89 -14.74
C HIS A 282 -20.08 5.32 -15.39
N GLU A 283 -20.06 6.50 -15.98
CA GLU A 283 -18.88 7.06 -16.64
C GLU A 283 -17.75 7.36 -15.63
N VAL A 284 -18.08 7.78 -14.40
CA VAL A 284 -17.11 7.97 -13.32
C VAL A 284 -16.52 6.64 -12.88
N ARG A 285 -17.34 5.58 -12.79
CA ARG A 285 -16.80 4.23 -12.53
C ARG A 285 -15.85 3.79 -13.63
N SER A 286 -16.21 3.94 -14.90
CA SER A 286 -15.33 3.62 -16.04
C SER A 286 -14.03 4.43 -16.00
N PHE A 287 -14.07 5.70 -15.60
CA PHE A 287 -12.89 6.55 -15.42
C PHE A 287 -11.96 5.97 -14.36
N LEU A 288 -12.48 5.67 -13.16
CA LEU A 288 -11.69 5.13 -12.05
C LEU A 288 -11.16 3.72 -12.35
N LEU A 289 -11.97 2.82 -12.92
CA LEU A 289 -11.51 1.49 -13.36
C LEU A 289 -10.35 1.60 -14.36
N SER A 290 -10.49 2.52 -15.34
CA SER A 290 -9.44 2.74 -16.33
C SER A 290 -8.17 3.36 -15.74
N SER A 291 -8.30 4.20 -14.70
CA SER A 291 -7.13 4.71 -13.97
C SER A 291 -6.38 3.58 -13.28
N ALA A 292 -7.05 2.75 -12.49
CA ALA A 292 -6.42 1.62 -11.82
C ALA A 292 -5.70 0.68 -12.81
N VAL A 293 -6.41 0.27 -13.87
CA VAL A 293 -5.88 -0.63 -14.90
C VAL A 293 -4.69 0.01 -15.65
N SER A 294 -4.72 1.32 -15.88
CA SER A 294 -3.62 1.99 -16.59
C SER A 294 -2.27 1.93 -15.88
N TRP A 295 -2.26 1.94 -14.55
CA TRP A 295 -1.04 1.79 -13.74
C TRP A 295 -0.47 0.38 -13.85
N LEU A 296 -1.31 -0.64 -13.82
CA LEU A 296 -0.92 -2.04 -14.00
C LEU A 296 -0.39 -2.31 -15.42
N GLU A 297 -1.07 -1.75 -16.43
CA GLU A 297 -0.74 -1.99 -17.84
C GLU A 297 0.49 -1.22 -18.31
N ARG A 298 0.56 0.10 -18.02
CA ARG A 298 1.58 1.00 -18.58
C ARG A 298 2.88 1.01 -17.79
N PHE A 299 2.78 0.79 -16.49
CA PHE A 299 3.92 0.92 -15.57
C PHE A 299 4.28 -0.40 -14.89
N HIS A 300 3.64 -1.51 -15.28
CA HIS A 300 3.91 -2.86 -14.77
C HIS A 300 3.84 -3.00 -13.24
N VAL A 301 3.18 -2.06 -12.52
CA VAL A 301 3.12 -2.14 -11.06
C VAL A 301 2.42 -3.40 -10.59
N ASP A 302 2.84 -3.92 -9.44
CA ASP A 302 2.42 -5.23 -8.90
C ASP A 302 1.14 -5.17 -8.10
N GLY A 303 0.67 -3.97 -7.80
CA GLY A 303 -0.61 -3.77 -7.11
C GLY A 303 -0.89 -2.35 -6.72
N LEU A 304 -2.10 -2.16 -6.18
CA LEU A 304 -2.58 -0.87 -5.70
C LEU A 304 -3.03 -0.98 -4.24
N ARG A 305 -2.53 -0.08 -3.41
CA ARG A 305 -3.14 0.21 -2.11
C ARG A 305 -4.22 1.26 -2.32
N VAL A 306 -5.44 0.94 -1.97
CA VAL A 306 -6.60 1.82 -2.14
C VAL A 306 -6.80 2.63 -0.86
N ASP A 307 -6.58 3.93 -0.97
CA ASP A 307 -6.67 4.90 0.11
C ASP A 307 -8.10 5.11 0.61
N ALA A 308 -8.24 5.27 1.92
CA ALA A 308 -9.45 5.73 2.61
C ALA A 308 -10.73 4.95 2.25
N VAL A 309 -10.66 3.62 2.09
CA VAL A 309 -11.82 2.78 1.75
C VAL A 309 -12.96 2.96 2.74
N ALA A 310 -12.67 3.14 4.03
CA ALA A 310 -13.69 3.42 5.05
C ALA A 310 -14.54 4.65 4.71
N SER A 311 -13.94 5.73 4.20
CA SER A 311 -14.65 6.95 3.80
C SER A 311 -15.55 6.74 2.58
N MET A 312 -15.23 5.76 1.74
CA MET A 312 -16.03 5.39 0.58
C MET A 312 -17.26 4.55 0.97
N LEU A 313 -17.10 3.65 1.95
CA LEU A 313 -18.14 2.70 2.37
C LEU A 313 -19.30 3.35 3.10
N TYR A 314 -19.05 4.45 3.85
CA TYR A 314 -20.02 5.03 4.76
C TYR A 314 -20.39 6.46 4.39
N LEU A 315 -21.68 6.70 4.15
CA LEU A 315 -22.25 8.03 3.84
C LEU A 315 -22.17 9.01 5.00
N ASP A 316 -22.08 8.51 6.23
CA ASP A 316 -21.94 9.28 7.46
C ASP A 316 -20.50 9.39 7.99
N TYR A 317 -19.50 8.96 7.20
CA TYR A 317 -18.10 9.06 7.60
C TYR A 317 -17.72 10.53 7.90
N SER A 318 -17.16 10.76 9.11
CA SER A 318 -16.80 12.10 9.63
C SER A 318 -17.94 13.13 9.63
N ARG A 319 -19.21 12.69 9.68
CA ARG A 319 -20.38 13.56 9.62
C ARG A 319 -21.25 13.40 10.87
N LYS A 320 -21.90 14.49 11.27
CA LYS A 320 -22.87 14.49 12.36
C LYS A 320 -24.26 14.12 11.85
N ALA A 321 -25.15 13.81 12.79
CA ALA A 321 -26.56 13.60 12.49
C ALA A 321 -27.15 14.82 11.74
N GLY A 322 -27.75 14.58 10.57
CA GLY A 322 -28.31 15.60 9.69
C GLY A 322 -27.33 16.18 8.64
N GLU A 323 -26.04 15.82 8.69
CA GLU A 323 -25.02 16.26 7.72
C GLU A 323 -24.78 15.24 6.60
N TRP A 324 -25.51 14.15 6.56
CA TRP A 324 -25.44 13.10 5.56
C TRP A 324 -26.82 12.68 5.06
N VAL A 325 -26.88 11.94 3.96
CA VAL A 325 -28.12 11.46 3.33
C VAL A 325 -28.11 9.94 3.35
N PRO A 326 -29.14 9.29 3.95
CA PRO A 326 -29.26 7.83 3.90
C PRO A 326 -29.39 7.30 2.47
N ASN A 327 -28.96 6.05 2.26
CA ASN A 327 -29.18 5.34 1.01
C ASN A 327 -30.68 5.01 0.80
N GLU A 328 -31.04 4.43 -0.32
CA GLU A 328 -32.42 4.08 -0.70
C GLU A 328 -33.11 3.09 0.28
N HIS A 329 -32.34 2.40 1.12
CA HIS A 329 -32.82 1.48 2.14
C HIS A 329 -32.85 2.11 3.54
N GLY A 330 -32.45 3.38 3.68
CA GLY A 330 -32.38 4.11 4.94
C GLY A 330 -31.11 3.85 5.76
N GLY A 331 -30.15 3.11 5.23
CA GLY A 331 -28.85 2.82 5.83
C GLY A 331 -27.80 3.89 5.51
N ASN A 332 -26.61 3.73 6.13
CA ASN A 332 -25.46 4.60 5.94
C ASN A 332 -24.41 4.04 4.97
N GLU A 333 -24.64 2.86 4.39
CA GLU A 333 -23.74 2.28 3.40
C GLU A 333 -23.84 3.02 2.06
N ASN A 334 -22.72 3.35 1.46
CA ASN A 334 -22.64 3.91 0.11
C ASN A 334 -22.72 2.79 -0.93
N LEU A 335 -23.92 2.54 -1.43
CA LEU A 335 -24.18 1.44 -2.38
C LEU A 335 -23.45 1.62 -3.72
N GLY A 336 -23.23 2.86 -4.16
CA GLY A 336 -22.46 3.19 -5.35
C GLY A 336 -20.99 2.82 -5.20
N ALA A 337 -20.38 3.20 -4.08
CA ALA A 337 -18.99 2.86 -3.76
C ALA A 337 -18.80 1.35 -3.59
N LEU A 338 -19.74 0.66 -2.95
CA LEU A 338 -19.71 -0.80 -2.81
C LEU A 338 -19.70 -1.51 -4.17
N ARG A 339 -20.55 -1.08 -5.11
CA ARG A 339 -20.55 -1.61 -6.48
C ARG A 339 -19.23 -1.32 -7.18
N PHE A 340 -18.71 -0.09 -7.05
CA PHE A 340 -17.44 0.31 -7.64
C PHE A 340 -16.28 -0.54 -7.12
N LEU A 341 -16.11 -0.69 -5.79
CA LEU A 341 -14.99 -1.45 -5.19
C LEU A 341 -15.01 -2.92 -5.63
N LYS A 342 -16.18 -3.55 -5.70
CA LYS A 342 -16.31 -4.91 -6.24
C LYS A 342 -15.88 -4.97 -7.70
N SER A 343 -16.41 -4.07 -8.54
CA SER A 343 -16.04 -3.99 -9.95
C SER A 343 -14.57 -3.68 -10.18
N LEU A 344 -13.95 -2.88 -9.30
CA LEU A 344 -12.51 -2.60 -9.32
C LEU A 344 -11.69 -3.88 -9.17
N ASN A 345 -11.95 -4.64 -8.09
CA ASN A 345 -11.22 -5.88 -7.82
C ASN A 345 -11.47 -6.95 -8.89
N GLU A 346 -12.71 -7.07 -9.36
CA GLU A 346 -13.05 -7.98 -10.46
C GLU A 346 -12.34 -7.60 -11.76
N ALA A 347 -12.24 -6.30 -12.09
CA ALA A 347 -11.52 -5.84 -13.27
C ALA A 347 -10.01 -6.06 -13.13
N MET A 348 -9.42 -5.69 -12.00
CA MET A 348 -7.98 -5.89 -11.76
C MET A 348 -7.58 -7.36 -11.90
N TYR A 349 -8.24 -8.27 -11.19
CA TYR A 349 -7.89 -9.69 -11.22
C TYR A 349 -8.29 -10.40 -12.53
N ARG A 350 -9.25 -9.88 -13.29
CA ARG A 350 -9.58 -10.40 -14.61
C ARG A 350 -8.50 -10.05 -15.63
N GLU A 351 -8.04 -8.79 -15.64
CA GLU A 351 -7.06 -8.30 -16.61
C GLU A 351 -5.61 -8.61 -16.19
N PHE A 352 -5.33 -8.56 -14.87
CA PHE A 352 -3.99 -8.74 -14.29
C PHE A 352 -4.06 -9.66 -13.05
N PRO A 353 -4.28 -10.98 -13.25
CA PRO A 353 -4.51 -11.94 -12.15
C PRO A 353 -3.29 -12.16 -11.24
N ASP A 354 -2.14 -11.66 -11.64
CA ASP A 354 -0.86 -11.76 -10.95
C ASP A 354 -0.50 -10.51 -10.13
N THR A 355 -1.44 -9.57 -9.98
CA THR A 355 -1.29 -8.36 -9.17
C THR A 355 -2.06 -8.44 -7.85
N GLN A 356 -1.91 -7.44 -6.98
CA GLN A 356 -2.61 -7.38 -5.71
C GLN A 356 -3.34 -6.05 -5.50
N SER A 357 -4.47 -6.10 -4.80
CA SER A 357 -5.16 -4.94 -4.25
C SER A 357 -5.16 -4.97 -2.73
N LEU A 358 -4.81 -3.85 -2.10
CA LEU A 358 -4.73 -3.71 -0.66
C LEU A 358 -5.70 -2.61 -0.22
N ALA A 359 -6.58 -2.88 0.74
CA ALA A 359 -7.52 -1.89 1.24
C ALA A 359 -6.99 -1.23 2.53
N GLU A 360 -6.93 0.10 2.55
CA GLU A 360 -6.92 0.83 3.81
C GLU A 360 -8.36 0.98 4.30
N GLU A 361 -8.79 0.06 5.14
CA GLU A 361 -10.11 0.07 5.74
C GLU A 361 -10.00 -0.08 7.26
N SER A 362 -10.34 0.99 7.99
CA SER A 362 -10.12 1.15 9.42
C SER A 362 -11.32 0.73 10.28
N THR A 363 -12.44 0.34 9.66
CA THR A 363 -13.66 -0.02 10.38
C THR A 363 -13.84 -1.53 10.53
N ALA A 364 -14.94 -1.94 11.14
CA ALA A 364 -15.32 -3.34 11.27
C ALA A 364 -16.11 -3.86 10.06
N TRP A 365 -15.99 -3.24 8.87
CA TRP A 365 -16.63 -3.75 7.66
C TRP A 365 -16.17 -5.17 7.38
N PRO A 366 -17.11 -6.13 7.23
CA PRO A 366 -16.74 -7.53 7.06
C PRO A 366 -16.39 -7.88 5.61
N MET A 367 -15.58 -8.93 5.44
CA MET A 367 -15.32 -9.56 4.14
C MET A 367 -14.66 -8.62 3.11
N VAL A 368 -13.83 -7.68 3.56
CA VAL A 368 -13.09 -6.78 2.68
C VAL A 368 -12.18 -7.56 1.72
N SER A 369 -11.43 -8.54 2.26
CA SER A 369 -10.52 -9.38 1.50
C SER A 369 -11.09 -10.78 1.17
N ARG A 370 -12.42 -10.88 1.06
CA ARG A 370 -13.07 -12.11 0.60
C ARG A 370 -13.63 -11.92 -0.81
N PRO A 371 -13.74 -13.00 -1.60
CA PRO A 371 -14.23 -12.93 -2.98
C PRO A 371 -15.61 -12.29 -3.11
N THR A 372 -15.86 -11.65 -4.24
CA THR A 372 -17.11 -10.92 -4.50
C THR A 372 -18.33 -11.85 -4.65
N ASP A 373 -18.12 -13.08 -5.15
CA ASP A 373 -19.15 -14.11 -5.33
C ASP A 373 -19.72 -14.66 -4.00
N VAL A 374 -18.94 -14.57 -2.91
CA VAL A 374 -19.42 -14.90 -1.55
C VAL A 374 -19.88 -13.66 -0.77
N GLY A 375 -19.93 -12.49 -1.42
CA GLY A 375 -20.42 -11.23 -0.84
C GLY A 375 -19.32 -10.25 -0.40
N GLY A 376 -18.05 -10.61 -0.48
CA GLY A 376 -16.91 -9.76 -0.13
C GLY A 376 -16.70 -8.59 -1.09
N LEU A 377 -15.71 -7.73 -0.77
CA LEU A 377 -15.30 -6.63 -1.64
C LEU A 377 -14.25 -7.04 -2.68
N GLY A 378 -13.61 -8.20 -2.53
CA GLY A 378 -12.67 -8.77 -3.49
C GLY A 378 -11.23 -8.29 -3.38
N PHE A 379 -10.85 -7.50 -2.37
CA PHE A 379 -9.46 -7.13 -2.14
C PHE A 379 -8.58 -8.36 -1.84
N GLY A 380 -7.33 -8.31 -2.26
CA GLY A 380 -6.34 -9.31 -1.87
C GLY A 380 -5.98 -9.22 -0.39
N PHE A 381 -5.79 -8.01 0.10
CA PHE A 381 -5.40 -7.73 1.48
C PHE A 381 -6.16 -6.54 2.09
N LYS A 382 -6.14 -6.48 3.43
CA LYS A 382 -6.64 -5.36 4.23
C LYS A 382 -5.57 -4.96 5.25
N TRP A 383 -5.34 -3.66 5.46
CA TRP A 383 -4.52 -3.17 6.57
C TRP A 383 -5.19 -3.47 7.91
N ASP A 384 -4.42 -4.01 8.87
CA ASP A 384 -4.86 -4.32 10.23
C ASP A 384 -4.67 -3.12 11.16
N MET A 385 -5.56 -2.14 11.04
CA MET A 385 -5.52 -0.92 11.85
C MET A 385 -5.77 -1.21 13.34
N GLY A 386 -6.55 -2.26 13.65
CA GLY A 386 -6.78 -2.72 15.03
C GLY A 386 -5.48 -3.19 15.70
N TRP A 387 -4.74 -4.07 15.03
CA TRP A 387 -3.42 -4.52 15.49
C TRP A 387 -2.45 -3.36 15.66
N MET A 388 -2.41 -2.44 14.72
CA MET A 388 -1.51 -1.28 14.76
C MET A 388 -1.80 -0.43 16.01
N HIS A 389 -3.05 -0.04 16.24
CA HIS A 389 -3.44 0.77 17.40
C HIS A 389 -3.16 0.09 18.74
N ASP A 390 -3.54 -1.19 18.87
CA ASP A 390 -3.38 -1.93 20.12
C ASP A 390 -1.90 -2.19 20.43
N SER A 391 -1.10 -2.55 19.39
CA SER A 391 0.33 -2.78 19.54
C SER A 391 1.09 -1.51 19.93
N LEU A 392 0.86 -0.39 19.24
CA LEU A 392 1.51 0.88 19.57
C LEU A 392 1.13 1.33 20.98
N ARG A 393 -0.14 1.28 21.33
CA ARG A 393 -0.61 1.62 22.69
C ARG A 393 0.05 0.78 23.77
N TYR A 394 0.22 -0.53 23.53
CA TYR A 394 0.89 -1.42 24.49
C TYR A 394 2.38 -1.07 24.62
N PHE A 395 3.08 -0.89 23.52
CA PHE A 395 4.51 -0.61 23.53
C PHE A 395 4.86 0.78 24.06
N GLU A 396 3.97 1.76 23.97
CA GLU A 396 4.10 3.09 24.60
C GLU A 396 4.00 3.05 26.13
N ARG A 397 3.44 1.98 26.71
CA ARG A 397 3.31 1.85 28.15
C ARG A 397 4.64 1.55 28.82
N GLU A 398 4.89 2.19 29.96
CA GLU A 398 5.99 1.78 30.83
C GLU A 398 5.87 0.27 31.17
N PRO A 399 6.97 -0.50 31.11
CA PRO A 399 6.93 -1.95 31.31
C PRO A 399 6.26 -2.40 32.62
N VAL A 400 6.36 -1.58 33.68
CA VAL A 400 5.73 -1.87 34.98
C VAL A 400 4.20 -1.97 34.90
N HIS A 401 3.57 -1.33 33.92
CA HIS A 401 2.12 -1.34 33.74
C HIS A 401 1.62 -2.40 32.74
N ARG A 402 2.52 -2.99 31.94
CA ARG A 402 2.19 -3.91 30.83
C ARG A 402 1.47 -5.19 31.27
N ALA A 403 1.73 -5.66 32.51
CA ALA A 403 1.06 -6.83 33.08
C ALA A 403 -0.48 -6.72 33.11
N HIS A 404 -1.02 -5.51 33.15
CA HIS A 404 -2.46 -5.25 33.18
C HIS A 404 -3.08 -5.00 31.80
N HIS A 405 -2.26 -5.05 30.72
CA HIS A 405 -2.66 -4.68 29.37
C HIS A 405 -2.22 -5.72 28.31
N GLN A 406 -1.83 -6.91 28.73
CA GLN A 406 -1.35 -7.95 27.82
C GLN A 406 -2.42 -8.40 26.82
N ASP A 407 -3.69 -8.20 27.15
CA ASP A 407 -4.84 -8.42 26.29
C ASP A 407 -4.83 -7.53 25.04
N GLU A 408 -4.22 -6.34 25.06
CA GLU A 408 -4.01 -5.50 23.86
C GLU A 408 -3.20 -6.23 22.79
N LEU A 409 -2.24 -7.10 23.17
CA LEU A 409 -1.47 -7.92 22.22
C LEU A 409 -2.17 -9.22 21.83
N THR A 410 -2.98 -9.80 22.72
CA THR A 410 -3.58 -11.12 22.49
C THR A 410 -4.96 -11.07 21.85
N PHE A 411 -5.66 -9.92 21.95
CA PHE A 411 -7.01 -9.72 21.39
C PHE A 411 -7.07 -9.96 19.88
N ARG A 412 -6.02 -9.60 19.16
CA ARG A 412 -5.92 -9.83 17.71
C ARG A 412 -6.19 -11.29 17.31
N ALA A 413 -5.81 -12.26 18.13
CA ALA A 413 -6.03 -13.68 17.82
C ALA A 413 -7.51 -14.02 17.59
N VAL A 414 -8.45 -13.21 18.10
CA VAL A 414 -9.88 -13.41 17.91
C VAL A 414 -10.32 -13.13 16.47
N TYR A 415 -9.64 -12.22 15.75
CA TYR A 415 -10.03 -11.82 14.40
C TYR A 415 -8.93 -12.00 13.34
N ALA A 416 -7.72 -12.39 13.72
CA ALA A 416 -6.53 -12.44 12.86
C ALA A 416 -6.71 -13.18 11.51
N PHE A 417 -7.73 -14.05 11.40
CA PHE A 417 -8.00 -14.89 10.23
C PHE A 417 -9.35 -14.56 9.56
N THR A 418 -10.01 -13.47 9.98
CA THR A 418 -11.26 -13.02 9.33
C THR A 418 -11.00 -12.38 7.99
N GLU A 419 -9.82 -11.77 7.81
CA GLU A 419 -9.35 -11.13 6.60
C GLU A 419 -7.92 -11.57 6.27
N ASN A 420 -7.42 -11.21 5.08
CA ASN A 420 -6.03 -11.35 4.71
C ASN A 420 -5.31 -10.05 5.11
N TYR A 421 -4.65 -10.07 6.26
CA TYR A 421 -4.13 -8.83 6.83
C TYR A 421 -2.71 -8.48 6.38
N VAL A 422 -2.47 -7.16 6.23
CA VAL A 422 -1.16 -6.52 6.30
C VAL A 422 -1.04 -5.84 7.66
N LEU A 423 0.07 -5.98 8.34
CA LEU A 423 0.37 -5.34 9.64
C LEU A 423 1.11 -4.02 9.39
N PRO A 424 0.41 -2.87 9.34
CA PRO A 424 1.04 -1.61 8.97
C PRO A 424 1.68 -0.92 10.18
N LEU A 425 2.91 -0.45 10.02
CA LEU A 425 3.49 0.66 10.75
C LEU A 425 3.77 1.74 9.71
N SER A 426 2.73 2.47 9.32
CA SER A 426 2.68 3.34 8.16
C SER A 426 3.10 4.79 8.47
N HIS A 427 3.13 5.62 7.43
CA HIS A 427 3.40 7.06 7.53
C HIS A 427 2.44 7.77 8.49
N ASP A 428 1.17 7.37 8.54
CA ASP A 428 0.15 7.98 9.41
C ASP A 428 0.50 7.92 10.89
N GLU A 429 1.31 6.95 11.31
CA GLU A 429 1.66 6.77 12.72
C GLU A 429 2.85 7.62 13.17
N VAL A 430 3.50 8.32 12.25
CA VAL A 430 4.70 9.11 12.53
C VAL A 430 4.59 10.57 12.10
N VAL A 431 3.36 11.10 12.03
CA VAL A 431 3.03 12.48 11.63
C VAL A 431 2.04 13.14 12.60
N HIS A 432 1.82 14.42 12.43
CA HIS A 432 0.76 15.20 13.09
C HIS A 432 0.79 15.17 14.63
N GLY A 433 1.99 15.20 15.23
CA GLY A 433 2.17 15.22 16.68
C GLY A 433 2.11 13.83 17.33
N LYS A 434 2.12 12.76 16.54
CA LYS A 434 2.16 11.38 17.03
C LYS A 434 3.56 10.92 17.46
N GLY A 435 4.63 11.64 17.05
CA GLY A 435 6.03 11.27 17.29
C GLY A 435 6.50 10.12 16.39
N SER A 436 7.80 9.77 16.45
CA SER A 436 8.36 8.64 15.71
C SER A 436 8.13 7.31 16.43
N LEU A 437 8.32 6.17 15.73
CA LEU A 437 8.22 4.85 16.38
C LEU A 437 9.23 4.69 17.53
N LEU A 438 10.43 5.27 17.41
CA LEU A 438 11.42 5.26 18.50
C LEU A 438 10.98 6.15 19.67
N SER A 439 10.53 7.38 19.40
CA SER A 439 10.16 8.34 20.46
C SER A 439 8.92 7.91 21.26
N LYS A 440 8.07 7.05 20.70
CA LYS A 440 6.95 6.40 21.41
C LYS A 440 7.41 5.41 22.47
N GLN A 441 8.66 4.88 22.38
CA GLN A 441 9.12 3.84 23.29
C GLN A 441 9.50 4.44 24.65
N PRO A 442 9.05 3.84 25.77
CA PRO A 442 9.36 4.32 27.12
C PRO A 442 10.78 3.95 27.54
N GLY A 443 11.22 4.62 28.61
CA GLY A 443 12.45 4.32 29.31
C GLY A 443 13.67 5.13 28.82
N ASP A 444 14.87 4.67 29.19
CA ASP A 444 16.10 5.27 28.73
C ASP A 444 16.40 4.90 27.26
N ARG A 445 17.46 5.50 26.70
CA ARG A 445 17.83 5.26 25.30
C ARG A 445 17.98 3.78 24.96
N TRP A 446 18.65 2.99 25.82
CA TRP A 446 18.81 1.56 25.56
C TRP A 446 17.46 0.82 25.53
N GLN A 447 16.58 1.14 26.49
CA GLN A 447 15.25 0.56 26.59
C GLN A 447 14.37 0.95 25.39
N GLN A 448 14.47 2.18 24.88
CA GLN A 448 13.77 2.61 23.68
C GLN A 448 14.15 1.75 22.47
N PHE A 449 15.45 1.56 22.23
CA PHE A 449 15.94 0.70 21.14
C PHE A 449 15.56 -0.78 21.34
N ALA A 450 15.63 -1.28 22.58
CA ALA A 450 15.22 -2.65 22.91
C ALA A 450 13.72 -2.87 22.65
N ASN A 451 12.87 -1.95 23.08
CA ASN A 451 11.43 -1.99 22.82
C ASN A 451 11.13 -1.92 21.31
N LEU A 452 11.84 -1.08 20.55
CA LEU A 452 11.65 -0.98 19.11
C LEU A 452 12.03 -2.28 18.40
N ARG A 453 13.17 -2.92 18.79
CA ARG A 453 13.51 -4.26 18.29
C ARG A 453 12.44 -5.30 18.65
N ALA A 454 11.92 -5.24 19.88
CA ALA A 454 10.86 -6.15 20.32
C ALA A 454 9.55 -5.93 19.52
N LEU A 455 9.17 -4.69 19.24
CA LEU A 455 8.01 -4.37 18.40
C LEU A 455 8.15 -4.96 16.99
N TYR A 456 9.30 -4.80 16.33
CA TYR A 456 9.54 -5.36 15.00
C TYR A 456 9.61 -6.90 15.04
N GLY A 457 10.27 -7.49 16.04
CA GLY A 457 10.27 -8.95 16.22
C GLY A 457 8.84 -9.51 16.42
N TYR A 458 8.00 -8.81 17.16
CA TYR A 458 6.59 -9.13 17.33
C TYR A 458 5.83 -9.01 16.01
N GLN A 459 5.96 -7.90 15.27
CA GLN A 459 5.32 -7.69 13.97
C GLN A 459 5.69 -8.80 12.97
N TRP A 460 6.98 -9.10 12.79
CA TRP A 460 7.45 -10.10 11.81
C TRP A 460 7.06 -11.54 12.15
N SER A 461 6.82 -11.83 13.41
CA SER A 461 6.47 -13.18 13.87
C SER A 461 4.97 -13.47 13.95
N LEU A 462 4.11 -12.47 13.80
CA LEU A 462 2.65 -12.66 13.76
C LEU A 462 2.15 -13.05 12.35
N PRO A 463 0.97 -13.70 12.24
CA PRO A 463 0.30 -13.90 10.97
C PRO A 463 -0.02 -12.55 10.28
N GLY A 464 0.12 -12.46 8.97
CA GLY A 464 -0.13 -11.28 8.15
C GLY A 464 1.14 -10.75 7.47
N LYS A 465 0.97 -9.99 6.38
CA LYS A 465 2.06 -9.34 5.66
C LYS A 465 2.61 -8.18 6.47
N LYS A 466 3.80 -7.69 6.14
CA LYS A 466 4.52 -6.68 6.93
C LYS A 466 4.61 -5.37 6.15
N LEU A 467 4.38 -4.26 6.82
CA LEU A 467 4.61 -2.94 6.24
C LEU A 467 5.35 -2.06 7.24
N LEU A 468 6.39 -1.40 6.77
CA LEU A 468 7.19 -0.46 7.54
C LEU A 468 7.44 0.81 6.73
N PHE A 469 7.11 1.96 7.30
CA PHE A 469 7.37 3.25 6.66
C PHE A 469 8.84 3.61 6.72
N MET A 470 9.35 4.26 5.67
CA MET A 470 10.73 4.74 5.54
C MET A 470 11.19 5.55 6.77
N GLY A 471 12.44 5.33 7.18
CA GLY A 471 13.03 5.96 8.37
C GLY A 471 12.82 5.18 9.66
N ALA A 472 11.85 4.27 9.71
CA ALA A 472 11.63 3.38 10.85
C ALA A 472 12.78 2.37 11.01
N GLU A 473 13.38 1.93 9.90
CA GLU A 473 14.58 1.09 9.88
C GLU A 473 15.84 1.83 10.35
N LEU A 474 15.84 3.15 10.27
CA LEU A 474 16.88 4.00 10.83
C LEU A 474 16.63 4.33 12.30
N ALA A 475 15.46 3.99 12.84
CA ALA A 475 14.98 4.43 14.14
C ALA A 475 15.04 5.96 14.29
N ASP A 476 14.56 6.71 13.27
CA ASP A 476 14.56 8.18 13.33
C ASP A 476 13.85 8.64 14.61
N PRO A 477 14.50 9.44 15.47
CA PRO A 477 13.88 9.95 16.68
C PRO A 477 12.86 11.06 16.42
N ARG A 478 12.85 11.61 15.19
CA ARG A 478 11.96 12.71 14.79
C ARG A 478 10.69 12.18 14.15
N GLU A 479 9.64 12.93 14.27
CA GLU A 479 8.48 12.80 13.40
C GLU A 479 8.87 12.98 11.94
N TRP A 480 8.25 12.23 11.03
CA TRP A 480 8.52 12.40 9.60
C TRP A 480 8.12 13.80 9.13
N ASN A 481 8.96 14.38 8.30
CA ASN A 481 8.73 15.66 7.63
C ASN A 481 9.03 15.52 6.14
N HIS A 482 8.02 15.73 5.31
CA HIS A 482 8.10 15.60 3.85
C HIS A 482 9.05 16.60 3.15
N ASP A 483 9.46 17.68 3.83
CA ASP A 483 10.37 18.71 3.29
C ASP A 483 11.85 18.37 3.46
N ILE A 484 12.18 17.37 4.26
CA ILE A 484 13.58 17.00 4.56
C ILE A 484 13.83 15.52 4.25
N GLU A 485 15.06 15.21 3.84
CA GLU A 485 15.44 13.80 3.63
C GLU A 485 15.57 13.02 4.95
N LEU A 486 15.58 11.70 4.83
CA LEU A 486 15.87 10.82 5.95
C LEU A 486 17.27 11.08 6.53
N PRO A 487 17.45 10.94 7.85
CA PRO A 487 18.72 11.23 8.53
C PRO A 487 19.73 10.07 8.36
N TRP A 488 20.18 9.82 7.14
CA TRP A 488 21.07 8.71 6.78
C TRP A 488 22.33 8.60 7.65
N HIS A 489 22.82 9.74 8.18
CA HIS A 489 23.95 9.80 9.11
C HIS A 489 23.71 9.04 10.43
N LEU A 490 22.46 8.72 10.78
CA LEU A 490 22.17 7.92 11.97
C LEU A 490 22.76 6.51 11.88
N LEU A 491 22.98 5.99 10.69
CA LEU A 491 23.66 4.70 10.50
C LEU A 491 25.10 4.67 10.97
N ASP A 492 25.73 5.82 11.21
CA ASP A 492 27.05 5.91 11.83
C ASP A 492 27.02 5.58 13.34
N ASP A 493 25.84 5.62 13.96
CA ASP A 493 25.62 5.24 15.36
C ASP A 493 25.27 3.75 15.46
N PRO A 494 26.00 2.94 16.25
CA PRO A 494 25.77 1.51 16.36
C PRO A 494 24.36 1.09 16.79
N ALA A 495 23.64 1.91 17.57
CA ALA A 495 22.29 1.59 17.99
C ALA A 495 21.30 1.67 16.82
N HIS A 496 21.43 2.70 15.98
CA HIS A 496 20.61 2.88 14.77
C HIS A 496 20.98 1.83 13.69
N ALA A 497 22.27 1.63 13.45
CA ALA A 497 22.76 0.56 12.55
C ALA A 497 22.26 -0.83 13.00
N GLY A 498 22.17 -1.05 14.31
CA GLY A 498 21.64 -2.27 14.90
C GLY A 498 20.16 -2.51 14.58
N ILE A 499 19.33 -1.45 14.54
CA ILE A 499 17.92 -1.56 14.10
C ILE A 499 17.84 -1.93 12.62
N ALA A 500 18.61 -1.29 11.74
CA ALA A 500 18.64 -1.64 10.32
C ALA A 500 19.09 -3.10 10.11
N ALA A 501 20.12 -3.53 10.83
CA ALA A 501 20.59 -4.92 10.81
C ALA A 501 19.50 -5.91 11.29
N TRP A 502 18.72 -5.53 12.32
CA TRP A 502 17.61 -6.33 12.83
C TRP A 502 16.50 -6.47 11.80
N VAL A 503 16.05 -5.36 11.17
CA VAL A 503 15.05 -5.38 10.10
C VAL A 503 15.54 -6.27 8.94
N ALA A 504 16.78 -6.11 8.52
CA ALA A 504 17.38 -6.95 7.47
C ALA A 504 17.39 -8.44 7.85
N HIS A 505 17.70 -8.76 9.12
CA HIS A 505 17.66 -10.15 9.61
C HIS A 505 16.23 -10.70 9.61
N LEU A 506 15.27 -9.94 10.10
CA LEU A 506 13.86 -10.34 10.12
C LEU A 506 13.32 -10.61 8.72
N ASN A 507 13.62 -9.76 7.74
CA ASN A 507 13.19 -9.95 6.35
C ASN A 507 13.81 -11.21 5.74
N ARG A 508 15.11 -11.46 5.96
CA ARG A 508 15.76 -12.70 5.49
C ARG A 508 15.12 -13.93 6.11
N LEU A 509 14.88 -13.89 7.43
CA LEU A 509 14.25 -14.99 8.15
C LEU A 509 12.82 -15.24 7.66
N TYR A 510 12.03 -14.19 7.49
CA TYR A 510 10.65 -14.23 6.99
C TYR A 510 10.57 -14.89 5.60
N ARG A 511 11.54 -14.60 4.72
CA ARG A 511 11.64 -15.24 3.39
C ARG A 511 12.11 -16.68 3.45
N ALA A 512 13.00 -17.01 4.39
CA ALA A 512 13.62 -18.34 4.50
C ALA A 512 12.75 -19.37 5.23
N GLU A 513 11.89 -18.94 6.16
CA GLU A 513 11.07 -19.82 7.00
C GLU A 513 9.60 -19.82 6.57
N PRO A 514 9.14 -20.81 5.79
CA PRO A 514 7.77 -20.85 5.29
C PRO A 514 6.69 -20.80 6.40
N SER A 515 7.00 -21.26 7.60
CA SER A 515 6.08 -21.17 8.74
C SER A 515 5.78 -19.73 9.16
N LEU A 516 6.60 -18.75 8.77
CA LEU A 516 6.35 -17.35 9.10
C LEU A 516 5.40 -16.64 8.12
N HIS A 517 5.09 -17.24 6.94
CA HIS A 517 4.26 -16.57 5.93
C HIS A 517 3.17 -17.45 5.29
N ARG A 518 3.37 -18.78 5.10
CA ARG A 518 2.39 -19.62 4.39
C ARG A 518 1.05 -19.74 5.11
N GLY A 519 1.04 -19.68 6.44
CA GLY A 519 -0.15 -19.76 7.28
C GLY A 519 -0.71 -18.40 7.74
N ASP A 520 -0.42 -17.32 7.03
CA ASP A 520 -0.81 -15.96 7.46
C ASP A 520 -2.34 -15.75 7.52
N HIS A 521 -3.10 -16.46 6.70
CA HIS A 521 -4.56 -16.34 6.58
C HIS A 521 -5.32 -17.62 7.01
N ASP A 522 -4.60 -18.58 7.60
CA ASP A 522 -5.17 -19.86 8.06
C ASP A 522 -5.00 -19.99 9.58
N PRO A 523 -6.09 -20.23 10.35
CA PRO A 523 -5.99 -20.49 11.79
C PRO A 523 -5.02 -21.62 12.17
N ALA A 524 -4.83 -22.60 11.29
CA ALA A 524 -3.85 -23.68 11.49
C ALA A 524 -2.39 -23.19 11.42
N GLY A 525 -2.13 -21.98 10.93
CA GLY A 525 -0.81 -21.35 10.87
C GLY A 525 -0.32 -20.75 12.19
N PHE A 526 -1.14 -20.77 13.25
CA PHE A 526 -0.83 -20.13 14.54
C PHE A 526 -1.36 -20.93 15.72
N ALA A 527 -0.55 -21.08 16.77
CA ALA A 527 -1.00 -21.69 18.01
C ALA A 527 -0.32 -21.02 19.22
N TRP A 528 -1.08 -20.58 20.21
CA TRP A 528 -0.53 -20.16 21.48
C TRP A 528 0.15 -21.33 22.20
N ILE A 529 1.33 -21.08 22.75
CA ILE A 529 1.98 -21.95 23.74
C ILE A 529 1.62 -21.45 25.13
N ASP A 530 1.85 -20.16 25.41
CA ASP A 530 1.41 -19.49 26.61
C ASP A 530 1.13 -18.00 26.35
N ASN A 531 -0.04 -17.56 26.74
CA ASN A 531 -0.45 -16.15 26.65
C ASN A 531 -0.95 -15.60 27.99
N ALA A 532 -0.70 -16.31 29.10
CA ALA A 532 -1.24 -16.02 30.43
C ALA A 532 -0.21 -15.58 31.47
N ASP A 533 1.09 -15.63 31.16
CA ASP A 533 2.13 -15.20 32.11
C ASP A 533 2.30 -13.66 32.14
N HIS A 534 1.27 -13.00 32.71
CA HIS A 534 1.23 -11.54 32.85
C HIS A 534 2.31 -11.03 33.83
N GLU A 535 2.64 -11.82 34.89
CA GLU A 535 3.63 -11.41 35.89
C GLU A 535 5.05 -11.40 35.33
N ALA A 536 5.38 -12.38 34.50
CA ALA A 536 6.65 -12.40 33.83
C ALA A 536 6.69 -11.46 32.61
N GLY A 537 5.55 -11.08 32.07
CA GLY A 537 5.42 -10.33 30.83
C GLY A 537 5.90 -11.13 29.64
N VAL A 538 5.59 -12.42 29.61
CA VAL A 538 6.02 -13.36 28.55
C VAL A 538 4.81 -13.82 27.76
N LEU A 539 4.96 -13.80 26.43
CA LEU A 539 4.05 -14.44 25.47
C LEU A 539 4.83 -15.43 24.64
N SER A 540 4.24 -16.60 24.35
CA SER A 540 4.86 -17.57 23.44
C SER A 540 3.83 -18.23 22.53
N TRP A 541 4.21 -18.43 21.26
CA TRP A 541 3.36 -19.03 20.24
C TRP A 541 4.17 -19.80 19.20
N LEU A 542 3.48 -20.63 18.45
CA LEU A 542 4.02 -21.31 17.29
C LEU A 542 3.52 -20.67 16.01
N ARG A 543 4.41 -20.52 15.04
CA ARG A 543 4.07 -20.32 13.63
C ARG A 543 4.24 -21.66 12.91
N LEU A 544 3.26 -21.96 12.08
CA LEU A 544 3.11 -23.23 11.38
C LEU A 544 2.87 -22.97 9.89
N ALA A 545 3.30 -23.89 9.03
CA ALA A 545 2.94 -23.87 7.62
C ALA A 545 1.92 -25.01 7.37
N PRO A 546 0.63 -24.71 7.24
CA PRO A 546 -0.35 -25.72 6.82
C PRO A 546 0.03 -26.31 5.46
N SER A 547 -0.21 -27.61 5.28
CA SER A 547 0.02 -28.25 3.99
C SER A 547 -0.98 -27.72 2.94
N THR A 548 -0.51 -27.35 1.76
CA THR A 548 -1.32 -26.75 0.68
C THR A 548 -2.33 -27.72 0.03
N HIS A 549 -2.65 -28.87 0.65
CA HIS A 549 -3.43 -29.96 0.04
C HIS A 549 -4.88 -30.09 0.52
N ASP A 550 -5.45 -29.15 1.26
CA ASP A 550 -6.83 -29.29 1.80
C ASP A 550 -7.88 -28.38 1.15
N SER A 551 -7.80 -28.11 -0.16
CA SER A 551 -8.95 -27.58 -0.90
C SER A 551 -9.87 -28.64 -1.54
N MET A 552 -9.60 -29.93 -1.35
CA MET A 552 -10.52 -31.03 -1.70
C MET A 552 -10.72 -31.96 -0.49
N PRO A 553 -11.98 -32.43 -0.25
CA PRO A 553 -12.20 -33.41 0.82
C PRO A 553 -11.39 -34.67 0.53
N PRO A 554 -10.73 -35.26 1.55
CA PRO A 554 -9.86 -36.42 1.37
C PRO A 554 -10.66 -37.60 0.83
N THR A 555 -10.20 -38.19 -0.28
CA THR A 555 -10.67 -39.51 -0.70
C THR A 555 -10.01 -40.56 0.19
N PRO A 556 -10.68 -41.68 0.54
CA PRO A 556 -10.17 -42.68 1.46
C PRO A 556 -8.84 -43.36 1.07
N GLU A 557 -8.36 -43.13 -0.16
CA GLU A 557 -7.13 -43.74 -0.67
C GLU A 557 -5.91 -42.76 -0.66
N SER A 558 -6.10 -41.47 -0.39
CA SER A 558 -5.02 -40.49 -0.36
C SER A 558 -4.44 -40.18 1.03
N ALA A 559 -4.75 -40.98 2.04
CA ALA A 559 -4.33 -40.80 3.43
C ALA A 559 -2.86 -41.18 3.68
N ARG A 560 -1.93 -40.69 2.91
CA ARG A 560 -0.54 -40.49 3.31
C ARG A 560 -0.11 -39.10 2.84
N PRO A 561 -0.16 -38.07 3.72
CA PRO A 561 0.49 -36.81 3.41
C PRO A 561 1.99 -37.10 3.27
N VAL A 562 2.55 -36.87 2.09
CA VAL A 562 3.98 -36.57 1.96
C VAL A 562 4.14 -35.22 2.62
N LEU A 563 4.39 -35.22 3.91
CA LEU A 563 4.85 -34.10 4.67
C LEU A 563 6.22 -33.73 4.08
N GLU A 564 6.28 -32.73 3.18
CA GLU A 564 7.38 -31.81 3.26
C GLU A 564 7.22 -31.16 4.64
N SER A 565 7.94 -31.69 5.62
CA SER A 565 7.81 -31.31 7.01
C SER A 565 8.46 -29.94 7.19
N VAL A 566 7.68 -28.89 6.90
CA VAL A 566 8.12 -27.52 7.23
C VAL A 566 8.20 -27.43 8.75
N ARG A 567 9.37 -27.06 9.27
CA ARG A 567 9.58 -26.96 10.71
C ARG A 567 8.73 -25.84 11.32
N PRO A 568 8.13 -26.04 12.50
CA PRO A 568 7.46 -24.96 13.22
C PRO A 568 8.49 -23.94 13.73
N VAL A 569 8.06 -22.70 13.87
CA VAL A 569 8.84 -21.64 14.54
C VAL A 569 8.17 -21.29 15.86
N LEU A 570 8.89 -21.53 16.97
CA LEU A 570 8.51 -21.05 18.30
C LEU A 570 8.97 -19.61 18.44
N VAL A 571 8.06 -18.72 18.84
CA VAL A 571 8.33 -17.33 19.15
C VAL A 571 8.10 -17.09 20.63
N VAL A 572 9.01 -16.35 21.26
CA VAL A 572 8.93 -15.96 22.67
C VAL A 572 9.17 -14.47 22.78
N ALA A 573 8.16 -13.72 23.18
CA ALA A 573 8.26 -12.28 23.46
C ALA A 573 8.32 -12.06 24.98
N HIS A 574 9.42 -11.48 25.45
CA HIS A 574 9.60 -11.07 26.83
C HIS A 574 9.68 -9.55 26.93
N LEU A 575 8.63 -8.94 27.49
CA LEU A 575 8.36 -7.51 27.38
C LEU A 575 8.60 -6.74 28.70
N THR A 576 9.46 -7.29 29.59
CA THR A 576 9.92 -6.64 30.81
C THR A 576 11.44 -6.38 30.78
N PRO A 577 11.95 -5.33 31.47
CA PRO A 577 13.38 -4.96 31.41
C PRO A 577 14.26 -5.80 32.36
N MET A 578 13.94 -7.07 32.53
CA MET A 578 14.66 -7.99 33.42
C MET A 578 15.12 -9.22 32.65
N VAL A 579 16.30 -9.74 32.94
CA VAL A 579 16.70 -11.06 32.45
C VAL A 579 15.99 -12.15 33.26
N ARG A 580 15.44 -13.15 32.56
CA ARG A 580 14.83 -14.33 33.21
C ARG A 580 15.63 -15.58 32.88
N GLU A 581 16.41 -16.01 33.84
CA GLU A 581 17.22 -17.20 33.71
C GLU A 581 16.37 -18.47 33.81
N ARG A 582 16.70 -19.49 32.98
CA ARG A 582 16.10 -20.82 33.02
C ARG A 582 14.56 -20.82 32.90
N TYR A 583 14.04 -19.91 32.07
CA TYR A 583 12.60 -19.87 31.79
C TYR A 583 12.19 -21.07 30.94
N ARG A 584 11.16 -21.79 31.38
CA ARG A 584 10.71 -23.03 30.73
C ARG A 584 9.57 -22.76 29.79
N ILE A 585 9.67 -23.27 28.56
CA ILE A 585 8.68 -23.12 27.50
C ILE A 585 8.35 -24.49 26.91
N GLY A 586 7.06 -24.81 26.79
CA GLY A 586 6.59 -26.03 26.13
C GLY A 586 6.91 -25.99 24.64
N VAL A 587 7.32 -27.14 24.10
CA VAL A 587 7.60 -27.32 22.67
C VAL A 587 6.94 -28.63 22.16
N PRO A 588 6.50 -28.66 20.87
CA PRO A 588 5.75 -29.78 20.34
C PRO A 588 6.60 -31.01 20.01
N ALA A 589 7.92 -30.90 19.95
CA ALA A 589 8.81 -31.96 19.51
C ALA A 589 10.06 -32.05 20.40
N PRO A 590 10.59 -33.30 20.57
CA PRO A 590 11.89 -33.50 21.19
C PRO A 590 13.03 -33.01 20.30
N GLY A 591 14.25 -33.10 20.82
CA GLY A 591 15.47 -32.87 20.07
C GLY A 591 16.05 -31.47 20.27
N ARG A 592 16.90 -31.05 19.34
CA ARG A 592 17.61 -29.80 19.37
C ARG A 592 16.77 -28.68 18.74
N TRP A 593 16.67 -27.54 19.41
CA TRP A 593 16.00 -26.33 18.93
C TRP A 593 17.04 -25.26 18.67
N GLU A 594 17.17 -24.84 17.42
CA GLU A 594 18.10 -23.80 16.97
C GLU A 594 17.55 -22.42 17.27
N VAL A 595 18.43 -21.47 17.63
CA VAL A 595 18.08 -20.06 17.75
C VAL A 595 18.14 -19.43 16.36
N LEU A 596 16.99 -19.05 15.82
CA LEU A 596 16.87 -18.37 14.53
C LEU A 596 17.12 -16.86 14.65
N ALA A 597 16.64 -16.27 15.74
CA ALA A 597 16.77 -14.85 16.01
C ALA A 597 16.69 -14.56 17.51
N ASN A 598 17.47 -13.58 17.97
CA ASN A 598 17.40 -12.96 19.29
C ASN A 598 17.55 -11.44 19.12
N SER A 599 16.49 -10.68 19.38
CA SER A 599 16.51 -9.23 19.19
C SER A 599 17.45 -8.49 20.13
N ASP A 600 17.96 -9.16 21.18
CA ASP A 600 18.95 -8.61 22.11
C ASP A 600 20.40 -9.05 21.81
N ASP A 601 20.64 -9.62 20.62
CA ASP A 601 22.00 -9.94 20.17
C ASP A 601 22.85 -8.67 20.01
N LEU A 602 24.14 -8.81 20.31
CA LEU A 602 25.12 -7.70 20.19
C LEU A 602 25.16 -7.11 18.77
N GLY A 603 24.97 -7.94 17.73
CA GLY A 603 24.95 -7.52 16.33
C GLY A 603 23.79 -6.58 16.01
N PHE A 604 22.74 -6.55 16.82
CA PHE A 604 21.59 -5.65 16.68
C PHE A 604 21.60 -4.52 17.72
N GLY A 605 22.71 -4.31 18.43
CA GLY A 605 22.84 -3.30 19.49
C GLY A 605 22.16 -3.70 20.80
N GLY A 606 21.92 -4.99 21.02
CA GLY A 606 21.42 -5.55 22.27
C GLY A 606 22.47 -5.71 23.35
N SER A 607 22.07 -6.27 24.49
CA SER A 607 22.99 -6.53 25.62
C SER A 607 23.79 -7.84 25.47
N GLY A 608 23.40 -8.69 24.52
CA GLY A 608 23.96 -10.03 24.35
C GLY A 608 23.43 -11.05 25.38
N ALA A 609 22.32 -10.74 26.04
CA ALA A 609 21.67 -11.72 26.90
C ALA A 609 20.81 -12.69 26.07
N GLY A 610 20.56 -13.88 26.64
CA GLY A 610 19.66 -14.86 26.03
C GLY A 610 20.39 -16.01 25.33
N PRO A 611 19.65 -16.84 24.60
CA PRO A 611 20.25 -18.00 23.95
C PRO A 611 20.98 -17.59 22.68
N HIS A 612 22.22 -18.03 22.54
CA HIS A 612 23.05 -17.89 21.34
C HIS A 612 23.32 -19.24 20.67
N GLU A 613 23.12 -20.32 21.42
CA GLU A 613 23.29 -21.70 20.96
C GLU A 613 21.96 -22.43 21.00
N ALA A 614 21.87 -23.49 20.23
CA ALA A 614 20.70 -24.35 20.24
C ALA A 614 20.49 -24.98 21.64
N VAL A 615 19.22 -25.13 22.00
CA VAL A 615 18.79 -25.72 23.27
C VAL A 615 18.18 -27.10 23.05
N LEU A 616 18.37 -28.02 24.03
CA LEU A 616 17.78 -29.35 23.96
C LEU A 616 16.43 -29.40 24.66
N ALA A 617 15.44 -29.93 23.97
CA ALA A 617 14.15 -30.21 24.57
C ALA A 617 14.25 -31.37 25.55
N MET A 618 13.70 -31.19 26.75
CA MET A 618 13.62 -32.18 27.81
C MET A 618 12.22 -32.77 27.88
N GLU A 619 12.09 -34.05 28.18
CA GLU A 619 10.81 -34.69 28.46
C GLU A 619 10.26 -34.23 29.83
N ARG A 620 9.77 -33.00 29.81
CA ARG A 620 9.21 -32.31 30.96
C ARG A 620 8.03 -31.45 30.54
N HIS A 621 6.86 -31.75 31.07
CA HIS A 621 5.63 -31.07 30.72
C HIS A 621 5.69 -29.57 31.05
N ALA A 622 5.30 -28.71 30.06
CA ALA A 622 5.05 -27.31 30.23
C ALA A 622 4.01 -26.80 29.21
N HIS A 623 3.12 -25.91 29.58
CA HIS A 623 2.14 -25.25 28.70
C HIS A 623 1.36 -26.23 27.81
N GLY A 624 0.96 -27.37 28.39
CA GLY A 624 0.23 -28.41 27.65
C GLY A 624 1.06 -29.28 26.69
N GLN A 625 2.38 -29.02 26.57
CA GLN A 625 3.30 -29.80 25.73
C GLN A 625 4.03 -30.86 26.55
N ALA A 626 4.31 -32.03 25.95
CA ALA A 626 5.07 -33.11 26.59
C ALA A 626 6.56 -32.78 26.76
N TRP A 627 7.09 -31.95 25.86
CA TRP A 627 8.48 -31.51 25.84
C TRP A 627 8.58 -30.02 26.19
N SER A 628 9.73 -29.62 26.74
CA SER A 628 10.01 -28.20 27.01
C SER A 628 11.50 -27.89 26.86
N VAL A 629 11.80 -26.65 26.53
CA VAL A 629 13.15 -26.07 26.54
C VAL A 629 13.30 -25.14 27.74
N GLU A 630 14.49 -25.04 28.29
CA GLU A 630 14.87 -24.01 29.27
C GLU A 630 15.80 -23.01 28.59
N VAL A 631 15.40 -21.74 28.57
CA VAL A 631 16.15 -20.65 27.94
C VAL A 631 16.31 -19.47 28.89
N THR A 632 17.39 -18.72 28.74
CA THR A 632 17.48 -17.40 29.33
C THR A 632 16.74 -16.41 28.43
N LEU A 633 15.70 -15.72 28.94
CA LEU A 633 15.01 -14.69 28.21
C LEU A 633 15.68 -13.35 28.42
N PRO A 634 16.12 -12.68 27.35
CA PRO A 634 16.71 -11.34 27.43
C PRO A 634 15.64 -10.30 27.76
N PRO A 635 16.04 -9.12 28.28
CA PRO A 635 15.09 -8.05 28.61
C PRO A 635 14.55 -7.36 27.37
N LEU A 636 13.25 -7.04 27.35
CA LEU A 636 12.58 -6.31 26.27
C LEU A 636 12.90 -6.90 24.88
N ALA A 637 12.71 -8.20 24.71
CA ALA A 637 13.20 -8.90 23.53
C ALA A 637 12.22 -9.96 22.99
N VAL A 638 12.45 -10.30 21.72
CA VAL A 638 11.78 -11.42 21.03
C VAL A 638 12.85 -12.42 20.59
N VAL A 639 12.60 -13.69 20.87
CA VAL A 639 13.47 -14.83 20.51
C VAL A 639 12.68 -15.79 19.63
N LEU A 640 13.25 -16.22 18.53
CA LEU A 640 12.69 -17.22 17.62
C LEU A 640 13.55 -18.48 17.64
N LEU A 641 12.89 -19.64 17.77
CA LEU A 641 13.56 -20.94 17.77
C LEU A 641 12.82 -21.90 16.80
N ALA A 642 13.57 -22.84 16.22
CA ALA A 642 12.98 -23.91 15.43
C ALA A 642 13.68 -25.24 15.70
N PRO A 643 12.97 -26.39 15.58
CA PRO A 643 13.61 -27.69 15.73
C PRO A 643 14.62 -27.94 14.60
N ASP A 644 15.75 -28.53 14.95
CA ASP A 644 16.69 -29.09 13.98
C ASP A 644 16.02 -30.33 13.34
N MET A 645 15.86 -30.31 12.03
CA MET A 645 15.17 -31.38 11.31
C MET A 645 16.10 -32.53 10.92
N GLY A 646 17.40 -32.46 11.29
CA GLY A 646 18.38 -33.51 11.18
C GLY A 646 18.87 -33.79 9.76
#